data_be806ea9a71ca47c0e2aa55a8be34958
#
_entry.id   be806ea9a71ca47c0e2aa55a8be34958
#
_cell.length_a   1.000
_cell.length_b   1.000
_cell.length_c   1.000
_cell.angle_alpha   90.00
_cell.angle_beta   90.00
_cell.angle_gamma   90.00
#
_symmetry.space_group_name_H-M   'P 1'
#
loop_
_entity.id
_entity.type
_entity.pdbx_description
1 polymer ?
#
loop_
_entity_poly.entity_id
_entity_poly.type
_entity_poly.pdbx_seq_one_letter_code
_entity_poly.pdbx_strand_id
1 'polypeptide(L)'
;MAGVLVTGTAQALATTLPDGRAYELVSPADTNGGDAALVDNEVSYNLLAPVVAPDGGGVLWGSTGAFAGVTTGASPILFPYVSTRSGSGWGTASVLPQPVGRFPSYVDDDFSLELTSSDLSRQVFYVPPSLSGSADGSPGALYICSGPSSCTDMTGSFSAADTNVELGETAVAPYAVDGTADLDHVIFDVMTGAASTSAGAIEVYDWTGGTPVLVSVEPGGSAPAAGASAGDGVNENYGLPTGTVSSDGSHIFFTSGSNPGTGSPLQGEVMVRVDDASSDARTIDIGSGIFAGASSSGETAAVLQQYTVGNHSGLFDISLWNQSGADGGSLTGISPDSTDALGPDVLGVVAVSSDGSHVYYIAAGKIDGTSAPDDNAPKLYDYTAQTNASTYIGELGCGDVQSLVYGEAAAAGGWTSVCSGASGSAPLSENADVTANGDVLLFASSANVTSYDAGGDTEIYRYDATTNTTQCVSCDPSGAAATGSAELTPLSKAAVNNPDEQVDNLSSDGDVAFFDSPDALLPGAINSGVNDVYEWEADGSGSCATSSENGGCLYLISGGSSSVPSYFAGMSPDASNAFFASADALVQQAPNDGTIRLYDARVGGGFAASAPASACVASATCEGSGPVTSVSVPGTVSASGAGNVVTVAPVKAKDPKGSVKVLVRTVRGDAFTFDVRVSSAGTIVVTARDGVRAVVRARRAGVYRVTVRLTGTGRRLLARMRVLRLPVRVLYEPAHGKSAVVRVSIRVKA
;
A
#
# COMPACT_ATOMS: atom_id res chain seq x y z
N MET A 1 -12.39 18.56 62.62
CA MET A 1 -12.52 17.49 61.65
C MET A 1 -11.83 17.94 60.36
N ALA A 2 -10.66 17.43 60.12
CA ALA A 2 -9.88 17.75 58.91
C ALA A 2 -10.14 16.68 57.90
N GLY A 3 -10.75 17.05 56.79
CA GLY A 3 -11.01 16.16 55.64
C GLY A 3 -9.73 15.98 54.81
N VAL A 4 -9.26 14.75 54.70
CA VAL A 4 -8.18 14.36 53.83
C VAL A 4 -8.79 14.17 52.44
N LEU A 5 -8.42 15.07 51.49
CA LEU A 5 -8.65 14.83 50.07
C LEU A 5 -7.62 13.79 49.60
N VAL A 6 -8.07 12.57 49.31
CA VAL A 6 -7.28 11.60 48.58
C VAL A 6 -7.51 11.89 47.07
N THR A 7 -6.50 12.50 46.46
CA THR A 7 -6.40 12.59 45.02
C THR A 7 -5.92 11.21 44.52
N GLY A 8 -6.89 10.35 44.12
CA GLY A 8 -6.57 9.15 43.37
C GLY A 8 -6.12 9.55 41.96
N THR A 9 -4.85 9.37 41.66
CA THR A 9 -4.37 9.26 40.32
C THR A 9 -4.96 7.95 39.76
N ALA A 10 -5.86 8.04 38.80
CA ALA A 10 -6.23 6.89 38.00
C ALA A 10 -4.96 6.42 37.26
N GLN A 11 -4.33 5.37 37.75
CA GLN A 11 -3.42 4.59 36.94
C GLN A 11 -4.32 3.89 35.92
N ALA A 12 -4.15 4.23 34.64
CA ALA A 12 -4.60 3.40 33.57
C ALA A 12 -4.03 1.99 33.85
N LEU A 13 -4.88 1.00 33.90
CA LEU A 13 -4.47 -0.39 33.89
C LEU A 13 -3.73 -0.55 32.55
N ALA A 14 -2.41 -0.65 32.60
CA ALA A 14 -1.63 -1.07 31.45
C ALA A 14 -2.13 -2.48 31.13
N THR A 15 -2.88 -2.62 30.05
CA THR A 15 -3.14 -3.91 29.44
C THR A 15 -1.77 -4.46 29.09
N THR A 16 -1.39 -5.60 29.66
CA THR A 16 -0.16 -6.27 29.26
C THR A 16 -0.38 -6.79 27.86
N LEU A 17 0.43 -6.30 26.91
CA LEU A 17 0.46 -6.84 25.56
C LEU A 17 0.75 -8.35 25.57
N PRO A 18 0.29 -9.12 24.59
CA PRO A 18 0.57 -10.56 24.50
C PRO A 18 2.09 -10.80 24.32
N ASP A 19 2.54 -12.01 24.57
CA ASP A 19 3.90 -12.49 24.32
C ASP A 19 5.02 -11.67 24.96
N GLY A 20 4.70 -10.88 26.00
CA GLY A 20 5.66 -9.98 26.59
C GLY A 20 6.12 -8.89 25.63
N ARG A 21 5.28 -8.50 24.67
CA ARG A 21 5.52 -7.37 23.78
C ARG A 21 5.68 -6.07 24.56
N ALA A 22 6.46 -5.18 24.01
CA ALA A 22 6.56 -3.80 24.48
C ALA A 22 6.61 -2.85 23.28
N TYR A 23 6.02 -1.67 23.43
CA TYR A 23 6.05 -0.66 22.38
C TYR A 23 7.42 -0.03 22.23
N GLU A 24 7.81 0.14 20.97
CA GLU A 24 8.95 0.93 20.55
C GLU A 24 8.49 2.03 19.59
N LEU A 25 8.96 3.25 19.76
CA LEU A 25 8.69 4.33 18.81
C LEU A 25 9.66 4.18 17.63
N VAL A 26 9.13 3.87 16.46
CA VAL A 26 9.88 3.62 15.22
C VAL A 26 10.13 4.93 14.46
N SER A 27 9.09 5.73 14.25
CA SER A 27 9.25 7.06 13.66
C SER A 27 9.92 8.01 14.63
N PRO A 28 10.60 9.08 14.19
CA PRO A 28 11.11 10.12 15.08
C PRO A 28 10.00 10.75 15.92
N ALA A 29 10.34 11.15 17.15
CA ALA A 29 9.40 11.89 17.99
C ALA A 29 8.98 13.25 17.38
N ASP A 30 9.89 13.87 16.62
CA ASP A 30 9.63 15.10 15.85
C ASP A 30 9.69 14.77 14.36
N THR A 31 8.52 14.73 13.73
CA THR A 31 8.33 14.50 12.29
C THR A 31 8.02 15.80 11.53
N ASN A 32 8.38 16.96 12.10
CA ASN A 32 8.08 18.27 11.54
C ASN A 32 6.56 18.46 11.28
N GLY A 33 5.72 17.77 12.07
CA GLY A 33 4.26 17.78 11.94
C GLY A 33 3.71 16.97 10.77
N GLY A 34 4.54 16.10 10.18
CA GLY A 34 4.10 15.08 9.22
C GLY A 34 3.60 13.84 9.94
N ASP A 35 2.49 13.30 9.47
CA ASP A 35 1.94 12.03 9.94
C ASP A 35 2.67 10.85 9.27
N ALA A 36 2.81 9.74 9.98
CA ALA A 36 3.07 8.46 9.33
C ALA A 36 1.81 8.12 8.52
N ALA A 37 1.99 7.94 7.22
CA ALA A 37 0.90 7.63 6.30
C ALA A 37 1.14 6.22 5.76
N LEU A 38 0.23 5.32 6.09
CA LEU A 38 0.28 3.94 5.63
C LEU A 38 -0.71 3.73 4.48
N VAL A 39 -1.84 4.41 4.54
CA VAL A 39 -2.87 4.39 3.49
C VAL A 39 -3.66 5.70 3.59
N ASP A 40 -3.97 6.33 2.47
CA ASP A 40 -4.95 7.42 2.41
C ASP A 40 -6.07 7.02 1.44
N ASN A 41 -7.21 6.67 1.97
CA ASN A 41 -8.42 6.27 1.22
C ASN A 41 -8.96 7.35 0.26
N GLU A 42 -8.40 8.55 0.23
CA GLU A 42 -8.92 9.65 -0.58
C GLU A 42 -8.01 10.14 -1.72
N VAL A 43 -6.76 9.67 -1.81
CA VAL A 43 -5.80 10.14 -2.84
C VAL A 43 -5.09 8.94 -3.48
N SER A 44 -5.66 8.43 -4.52
CA SER A 44 -5.35 7.18 -5.20
C SER A 44 -4.15 7.19 -6.14
N TYR A 45 -3.10 7.94 -5.88
CA TYR A 45 -1.91 7.94 -6.74
C TYR A 45 -0.66 8.08 -5.87
N ASN A 46 0.13 7.04 -5.69
CA ASN A 46 1.41 7.00 -4.98
C ASN A 46 1.29 6.81 -3.45
N LEU A 47 0.62 5.77 -3.01
CA LEU A 47 0.73 5.30 -1.64
C LEU A 47 1.93 4.37 -1.54
N LEU A 48 2.67 4.49 -0.46
CA LEU A 48 3.82 3.66 -0.16
C LEU A 48 3.36 2.55 0.79
N ALA A 49 3.29 1.32 0.31
CA ALA A 49 3.10 0.18 1.20
C ALA A 49 4.30 0.09 2.15
N PRO A 50 4.08 -0.12 3.45
CA PRO A 50 5.18 -0.42 4.35
C PRO A 50 5.82 -1.76 3.99
N VAL A 51 7.15 -1.82 4.00
CA VAL A 51 7.91 -3.06 3.81
C VAL A 51 8.70 -3.32 5.07
N VAL A 52 8.51 -4.50 5.67
CA VAL A 52 9.18 -4.91 6.90
C VAL A 52 10.33 -5.85 6.55
N ALA A 53 11.54 -5.55 7.03
CA ALA A 53 12.66 -6.46 6.87
C ALA A 53 12.38 -7.80 7.59
N PRO A 54 12.76 -8.96 7.01
CA PRO A 54 12.41 -10.27 7.57
C PRO A 54 12.88 -10.51 9.01
N ASP A 55 13.93 -9.82 9.45
CA ASP A 55 14.43 -9.90 10.83
C ASP A 55 13.72 -8.92 11.79
N GLY A 56 12.74 -8.16 11.28
CA GLY A 56 12.04 -7.11 12.03
C GLY A 56 12.94 -5.97 12.48
N GLY A 57 14.18 -5.90 11.97
CA GLY A 57 15.15 -4.86 12.31
C GLY A 57 15.04 -3.59 11.50
N GLY A 58 14.16 -3.54 10.50
CA GLY A 58 13.94 -2.41 9.62
C GLY A 58 12.52 -2.34 9.11
N VAL A 59 12.07 -1.14 8.75
CA VAL A 59 10.79 -0.91 8.07
C VAL A 59 10.88 0.30 7.15
N LEU A 60 10.40 0.14 5.92
CA LEU A 60 10.12 1.21 4.97
C LEU A 60 8.71 1.75 5.25
N TRP A 61 8.53 3.05 5.21
CA TRP A 61 7.24 3.70 5.45
C TRP A 61 7.19 5.11 4.87
N GLY A 62 5.99 5.64 4.67
CA GLY A 62 5.76 6.97 4.15
C GLY A 62 5.42 8.00 5.21
N SER A 63 5.71 9.27 4.96
CA SER A 63 5.23 10.39 5.77
C SER A 63 4.75 11.55 4.93
N THR A 64 3.72 12.24 5.42
CA THR A 64 3.22 13.49 4.81
C THR A 64 4.14 14.68 5.03
N GLY A 65 5.18 14.54 5.84
CA GLY A 65 6.14 15.59 6.20
C GLY A 65 7.58 15.26 5.86
N ALA A 66 8.32 16.25 5.37
CA ALA A 66 9.75 16.13 5.13
C ALA A 66 10.54 16.34 6.43
N PHE A 67 11.37 15.36 6.79
CA PHE A 67 12.32 15.40 7.93
C PHE A 67 13.51 14.46 7.64
N ALA A 68 14.37 14.21 8.62
CA ALA A 68 15.43 13.18 8.60
C ALA A 68 16.29 13.15 7.33
N GLY A 69 16.83 14.30 6.93
CA GLY A 69 17.83 14.35 5.88
C GLY A 69 17.29 14.52 4.46
N VAL A 70 16.00 14.79 4.29
CA VAL A 70 15.48 15.23 2.99
C VAL A 70 16.16 16.53 2.59
N THR A 71 16.99 16.49 1.54
CA THR A 71 17.79 17.62 1.06
C THR A 71 17.35 18.15 -0.29
N THR A 72 16.38 17.49 -0.91
CA THR A 72 15.85 17.88 -2.22
C THR A 72 14.70 18.87 -2.07
N GLY A 73 14.51 19.72 -3.05
CA GLY A 73 13.30 20.55 -3.18
C GLY A 73 12.08 19.76 -3.64
N ALA A 74 12.17 18.43 -3.63
CA ALA A 74 11.10 17.51 -3.95
C ALA A 74 9.91 17.70 -3.02
N SER A 75 8.72 17.61 -3.58
CA SER A 75 7.47 17.62 -2.83
C SER A 75 6.61 16.43 -3.28
N PRO A 76 7.09 15.19 -3.06
CA PRO A 76 6.25 14.03 -3.30
C PRO A 76 5.01 14.11 -2.41
N ILE A 77 3.99 13.35 -2.73
CA ILE A 77 2.79 13.26 -1.89
C ILE A 77 3.17 12.64 -0.55
N LEU A 78 3.99 11.60 -0.58
CA LEU A 78 4.59 10.98 0.59
C LEU A 78 6.12 10.96 0.46
N PHE A 79 6.79 11.19 1.58
CA PHE A 79 8.25 11.10 1.69
C PHE A 79 8.61 9.71 2.20
N PRO A 80 9.35 8.89 1.41
CA PRO A 80 9.73 7.55 1.82
C PRO A 80 10.91 7.59 2.81
N TYR A 81 10.79 6.79 3.86
CA TYR A 81 11.78 6.63 4.92
C TYR A 81 12.02 5.16 5.24
N VAL A 82 13.26 4.84 5.57
CA VAL A 82 13.62 3.58 6.22
C VAL A 82 13.98 3.89 7.67
N SER A 83 13.34 3.18 8.59
CA SER A 83 13.72 3.15 10.00
C SER A 83 14.44 1.85 10.31
N THR A 84 15.58 1.94 11.02
CA THR A 84 16.40 0.77 11.38
C THR A 84 16.60 0.71 12.87
N ARG A 85 16.44 -0.47 13.46
CA ARG A 85 16.59 -0.71 14.88
C ARG A 85 18.05 -0.88 15.28
N SER A 86 18.42 -0.26 16.39
CA SER A 86 19.71 -0.44 17.05
C SER A 86 19.52 -0.86 18.51
N GLY A 87 20.59 -1.15 19.21
CA GLY A 87 20.53 -1.46 20.65
C GLY A 87 20.05 -0.30 21.55
N SER A 88 19.94 0.92 21.02
CA SER A 88 19.60 2.13 21.78
C SER A 88 18.33 2.84 21.30
N GLY A 89 17.70 2.38 20.22
CA GLY A 89 16.53 2.99 19.63
C GLY A 89 16.47 2.80 18.11
N TRP A 90 15.44 3.36 17.52
CA TRP A 90 15.23 3.41 16.08
C TRP A 90 15.91 4.65 15.47
N GLY A 91 16.53 4.48 14.31
CA GLY A 91 17.10 5.56 13.52
C GLY A 91 16.40 5.63 12.18
N THR A 92 15.94 6.80 11.75
CA THR A 92 15.19 7.00 10.51
C THR A 92 16.03 7.81 9.52
N ALA A 93 16.03 7.37 8.26
CA ALA A 93 16.67 8.05 7.14
C ALA A 93 15.74 8.11 5.93
N SER A 94 15.78 9.21 5.18
CA SER A 94 15.09 9.30 3.90
C SER A 94 15.81 8.44 2.87
N VAL A 95 15.05 7.67 2.10
CA VAL A 95 15.57 6.94 0.92
C VAL A 95 15.38 7.73 -0.38
N LEU A 96 14.73 8.89 -0.29
CA LEU A 96 14.51 9.76 -1.45
C LEU A 96 15.85 10.10 -2.12
N PRO A 97 16.03 9.77 -3.41
CA PRO A 97 17.29 10.00 -4.12
C PRO A 97 17.66 11.49 -4.18
N GLN A 98 18.95 11.76 -4.10
CA GLN A 98 19.47 13.09 -4.39
C GLN A 98 19.61 13.30 -5.91
N PRO A 99 19.49 14.55 -6.40
CA PRO A 99 19.66 14.85 -7.82
C PRO A 99 21.02 14.38 -8.34
N VAL A 100 21.03 13.40 -9.21
CA VAL A 100 22.26 12.89 -9.88
C VAL A 100 21.95 12.55 -11.34
N GLY A 101 22.82 12.95 -12.25
CA GLY A 101 22.65 12.66 -13.68
C GLY A 101 21.34 13.23 -14.24
N ARG A 102 20.45 12.35 -14.75
CA ARG A 102 19.11 12.71 -15.23
C ARG A 102 18.10 12.90 -14.11
N PHE A 103 18.44 12.54 -12.88
CA PHE A 103 17.54 12.68 -11.74
C PHE A 103 17.24 14.17 -11.50
N PRO A 104 16.00 14.61 -11.57
CA PRO A 104 15.67 16.04 -11.47
C PRO A 104 15.94 16.58 -10.07
N SER A 105 16.24 17.87 -9.99
CA SER A 105 16.32 18.58 -8.70
C SER A 105 14.96 18.84 -8.07
N TYR A 106 13.91 18.53 -8.80
CA TYR A 106 12.51 18.67 -8.42
C TYR A 106 11.80 17.39 -8.83
N VAL A 107 11.10 16.78 -7.90
CA VAL A 107 10.28 15.59 -8.12
C VAL A 107 8.83 16.04 -8.11
N ASP A 108 8.12 15.74 -9.18
CA ASP A 108 6.70 16.04 -9.37
C ASP A 108 5.81 14.95 -8.72
N ASP A 109 4.52 15.14 -8.77
CA ASP A 109 3.52 14.23 -8.19
C ASP A 109 3.52 12.82 -8.84
N ASP A 110 4.15 12.67 -10.01
CA ASP A 110 4.22 11.40 -10.76
C ASP A 110 5.49 10.58 -10.47
N PHE A 111 6.34 11.00 -9.54
CA PHE A 111 7.48 10.23 -9.06
C PHE A 111 7.00 9.13 -8.12
N SER A 112 7.39 7.89 -8.37
CA SER A 112 7.00 6.74 -7.54
C SER A 112 8.20 5.92 -7.09
N LEU A 113 8.06 5.30 -5.94
CA LEU A 113 8.86 4.16 -5.50
C LEU A 113 8.16 2.92 -6.04
N GLU A 114 8.85 2.15 -6.87
CA GLU A 114 8.28 1.00 -7.57
C GLU A 114 8.51 -0.31 -6.82
N LEU A 115 9.75 -0.56 -6.42
CA LEU A 115 10.17 -1.80 -5.76
C LEU A 115 11.15 -1.51 -4.62
N THR A 116 11.19 -2.40 -3.63
CA THR A 116 12.13 -2.35 -2.52
C THR A 116 12.68 -3.75 -2.23
N SER A 117 14.00 -3.88 -2.01
CA SER A 117 14.55 -5.16 -1.56
C SER A 117 14.06 -5.52 -0.16
N SER A 118 13.88 -6.80 0.11
CA SER A 118 13.39 -7.28 1.42
C SER A 118 14.27 -6.84 2.60
N ASP A 119 15.58 -6.64 2.38
CA ASP A 119 16.52 -6.11 3.39
C ASP A 119 16.52 -4.56 3.46
N LEU A 120 15.70 -3.89 2.67
CA LEU A 120 15.56 -2.44 2.58
C LEU A 120 16.82 -1.70 2.08
N SER A 121 17.81 -2.43 1.55
CA SER A 121 19.08 -1.85 1.12
C SER A 121 19.03 -1.23 -0.27
N ARG A 122 18.06 -1.62 -1.10
CA ARG A 122 17.87 -1.13 -2.47
C ARG A 122 16.43 -0.74 -2.72
N GLN A 123 16.22 0.30 -3.53
CA GLN A 123 14.91 0.76 -3.98
C GLN A 123 14.96 1.07 -5.47
N VAL A 124 13.88 0.73 -6.19
CA VAL A 124 13.66 1.14 -7.58
C VAL A 124 12.69 2.31 -7.61
N PHE A 125 13.06 3.35 -8.34
CA PHE A 125 12.25 4.56 -8.48
C PHE A 125 11.94 4.81 -9.94
N TYR A 126 10.69 5.13 -10.23
CA TYR A 126 10.32 5.74 -11.49
C TYR A 126 10.47 7.26 -11.43
N VAL A 127 11.09 7.82 -12.45
CA VAL A 127 11.25 9.26 -12.63
C VAL A 127 10.57 9.66 -13.92
N PRO A 128 9.47 10.42 -13.86
CA PRO A 128 8.72 10.80 -15.05
C PRO A 128 9.52 11.70 -15.99
N PRO A 129 9.17 11.73 -17.28
CA PRO A 129 9.69 12.71 -18.20
C PRO A 129 9.34 14.11 -17.69
N SER A 130 10.29 15.05 -17.80
CA SER A 130 10.09 16.41 -17.34
C SER A 130 8.83 17.03 -17.96
N LEU A 131 7.76 17.14 -17.18
CA LEU A 131 6.50 17.79 -17.59
C LEU A 131 6.61 19.30 -17.68
N SER A 132 7.74 19.86 -17.27
CA SER A 132 7.91 21.33 -17.11
C SER A 132 8.13 22.09 -18.40
N GLY A 133 7.87 21.53 -19.57
CA GLY A 133 8.01 22.27 -20.84
C GLY A 133 9.43 22.87 -21.04
N SER A 134 10.37 22.49 -20.19
CA SER A 134 11.79 22.75 -20.39
C SER A 134 12.23 21.90 -21.56
N ALA A 135 12.84 22.54 -22.53
CA ALA A 135 13.24 21.95 -23.81
C ALA A 135 14.38 20.92 -23.71
N ASP A 136 14.59 20.29 -22.56
CA ASP A 136 15.64 19.30 -22.37
C ASP A 136 15.22 17.89 -22.82
N GLY A 137 13.89 17.62 -22.95
CA GLY A 137 13.39 16.36 -23.51
C GLY A 137 13.88 15.13 -22.73
N SER A 138 14.08 15.25 -21.40
CA SER A 138 14.50 14.12 -20.57
C SER A 138 13.42 13.05 -20.58
N PRO A 139 13.73 11.80 -20.97
CA PRO A 139 12.78 10.70 -20.97
C PRO A 139 12.47 10.23 -19.54
N GLY A 140 11.34 9.57 -19.35
CA GLY A 140 11.07 8.78 -18.14
C GLY A 140 12.14 7.71 -17.93
N ALA A 141 12.44 7.36 -16.69
CA ALA A 141 13.53 6.44 -16.37
C ALA A 141 13.28 5.68 -15.08
N LEU A 142 13.75 4.43 -15.03
CA LEU A 142 13.85 3.66 -13.80
C LEU A 142 15.28 3.77 -13.24
N TYR A 143 15.35 3.99 -11.93
CA TYR A 143 16.60 4.05 -11.18
C TYR A 143 16.59 3.06 -10.05
N ILE A 144 17.64 2.26 -9.91
CA ILE A 144 17.88 1.48 -8.70
C ILE A 144 18.88 2.23 -7.81
N CYS A 145 18.52 2.39 -6.54
CA CYS A 145 19.30 3.15 -5.56
C CYS A 145 19.69 2.29 -4.36
N SER A 146 20.98 2.30 -3.99
CA SER A 146 21.47 1.76 -2.70
C SER A 146 21.73 2.91 -1.73
N GLY A 147 20.69 3.68 -1.46
CA GLY A 147 20.72 4.91 -0.66
C GLY A 147 20.68 6.18 -1.51
N PRO A 148 20.42 7.34 -0.87
CA PRO A 148 20.03 8.58 -1.55
C PRO A 148 21.05 9.14 -2.56
N SER A 149 22.32 8.77 -2.46
CA SER A 149 23.40 9.30 -3.31
C SER A 149 24.01 8.28 -4.27
N SER A 150 23.45 7.05 -4.29
CA SER A 150 24.00 5.93 -5.07
C SER A 150 22.92 5.30 -5.92
N CYS A 151 22.55 5.98 -6.99
CA CYS A 151 21.53 5.51 -7.93
C CYS A 151 22.13 5.19 -9.29
N THR A 152 21.67 4.13 -9.91
CA THR A 152 22.03 3.68 -11.25
C THR A 152 20.81 3.77 -12.16
N ASP A 153 20.97 4.38 -13.32
CA ASP A 153 19.94 4.45 -14.36
C ASP A 153 19.85 3.10 -15.07
N MET A 154 18.75 2.39 -14.88
CA MET A 154 18.49 1.07 -15.47
C MET A 154 18.10 1.18 -16.94
N THR A 155 17.46 2.28 -17.32
CA THR A 155 16.87 2.51 -18.64
C THR A 155 17.72 3.40 -19.54
N GLY A 156 18.96 3.70 -19.14
CA GLY A 156 19.86 4.60 -19.87
C GLY A 156 20.28 4.15 -21.27
N SER A 157 20.08 2.87 -21.60
CA SER A 157 20.34 2.32 -22.94
C SER A 157 19.19 2.51 -23.93
N PHE A 158 18.00 2.83 -23.46
CA PHE A 158 16.82 3.06 -24.30
C PHE A 158 16.83 4.48 -24.88
N SER A 159 16.20 4.66 -26.03
CA SER A 159 16.05 5.97 -26.65
C SER A 159 14.96 6.78 -25.95
N ALA A 160 15.03 8.12 -26.03
CA ALA A 160 13.97 8.98 -25.54
C ALA A 160 12.58 8.71 -26.18
N ALA A 161 12.55 8.10 -27.37
CA ALA A 161 11.32 7.71 -28.04
C ALA A 161 10.68 6.46 -27.39
N ASP A 162 11.50 5.60 -26.79
CA ASP A 162 11.05 4.36 -26.14
C ASP A 162 10.57 4.60 -24.70
N THR A 163 10.97 5.70 -24.07
CA THR A 163 10.70 5.97 -22.66
C THR A 163 9.81 7.21 -22.40
N ASN A 164 9.23 7.79 -23.46
CA ASN A 164 8.44 9.03 -23.40
C ASN A 164 7.05 8.88 -24.03
N VAL A 165 6.44 7.72 -23.96
CA VAL A 165 5.16 7.49 -24.63
C VAL A 165 4.02 7.82 -23.68
N GLU A 166 3.35 8.97 -23.92
CA GLU A 166 2.04 9.23 -23.35
C GLU A 166 0.96 8.53 -24.19
N LEU A 167 0.37 7.47 -23.69
CA LEU A 167 -0.80 6.82 -24.28
C LEU A 167 -2.06 7.21 -23.49
N GLY A 168 -2.61 8.36 -23.80
CA GLY A 168 -3.85 8.83 -23.17
C GLY A 168 -3.66 9.28 -21.74
N GLU A 169 -4.46 8.80 -20.80
CA GLU A 169 -4.34 9.09 -19.36
C GLU A 169 -3.46 8.07 -18.62
N THR A 170 -2.99 7.05 -19.31
CA THR A 170 -2.07 6.04 -18.83
C THR A 170 -0.79 6.14 -19.66
N ALA A 171 0.27 6.67 -19.07
CA ALA A 171 1.59 6.66 -19.67
C ALA A 171 2.21 5.28 -19.43
N VAL A 172 2.65 4.63 -20.48
CA VAL A 172 3.47 3.41 -20.36
C VAL A 172 4.89 3.82 -20.71
N ALA A 173 5.57 4.38 -19.75
CA ALA A 173 7.01 4.62 -19.84
C ALA A 173 7.65 3.80 -18.76
N PRO A 174 8.86 3.30 -18.93
CA PRO A 174 9.33 2.08 -18.31
C PRO A 174 8.72 1.84 -16.94
N TYR A 175 8.15 0.68 -16.75
CA TYR A 175 7.34 0.33 -15.60
C TYR A 175 7.93 -0.92 -14.96
N ALA A 176 8.35 -0.84 -13.70
CA ALA A 176 8.83 -2.00 -12.98
C ALA A 176 7.63 -2.86 -12.55
N VAL A 177 7.69 -4.16 -12.84
CA VAL A 177 6.61 -5.10 -12.59
C VAL A 177 6.90 -5.96 -11.38
N ASP A 178 8.13 -6.50 -11.28
CA ASP A 178 8.51 -7.47 -10.25
C ASP A 178 10.03 -7.49 -10.09
N GLY A 179 10.53 -8.13 -9.03
CA GLY A 179 11.97 -8.31 -8.79
C GLY A 179 12.25 -9.38 -7.75
N THR A 180 13.44 -9.94 -7.79
CA THR A 180 13.89 -10.82 -6.72
C THR A 180 14.00 -10.08 -5.39
N ALA A 181 13.87 -10.79 -4.27
CA ALA A 181 13.89 -10.21 -2.92
C ALA A 181 15.10 -9.32 -2.62
N ASP A 182 16.22 -9.52 -3.32
CA ASP A 182 17.43 -8.69 -3.22
C ASP A 182 17.55 -7.66 -4.36
N LEU A 183 16.60 -7.64 -5.31
CA LEU A 183 16.63 -6.85 -6.53
C LEU A 183 17.91 -7.07 -7.37
N ASP A 184 18.46 -8.29 -7.37
CA ASP A 184 19.50 -8.67 -8.32
C ASP A 184 18.92 -8.93 -9.71
N HIS A 185 17.61 -9.23 -9.81
CA HIS A 185 16.78 -9.21 -11.00
C HIS A 185 15.66 -8.19 -10.80
N VAL A 186 15.46 -7.31 -11.77
CA VAL A 186 14.33 -6.36 -11.81
C VAL A 186 13.67 -6.47 -13.17
N ILE A 187 12.41 -6.89 -13.16
CA ILE A 187 11.61 -7.11 -14.37
C ILE A 187 10.80 -5.85 -14.64
N PHE A 188 10.85 -5.37 -15.87
CA PHE A 188 10.13 -4.16 -16.25
C PHE A 188 9.70 -4.19 -17.71
N ASP A 189 8.62 -3.49 -17.98
CA ASP A 189 8.04 -3.30 -19.30
C ASP A 189 8.53 -1.99 -19.91
N VAL A 190 8.87 -2.01 -21.20
CA VAL A 190 9.22 -0.81 -22.00
C VAL A 190 8.50 -0.85 -23.32
N MET A 191 7.90 0.26 -23.71
CA MET A 191 7.37 0.39 -25.07
C MET A 191 8.49 0.75 -26.03
N THR A 192 8.79 -0.13 -26.98
CA THR A 192 9.82 0.07 -27.98
C THR A 192 9.25 0.43 -29.34
N GLY A 193 10.01 1.18 -30.16
CA GLY A 193 9.67 1.50 -31.55
C GLY A 193 8.54 2.51 -31.73
N ALA A 194 8.18 3.27 -30.70
CA ALA A 194 7.17 4.33 -30.80
C ALA A 194 7.68 5.52 -31.64
N ALA A 195 7.48 5.45 -32.96
CA ALA A 195 7.46 6.68 -33.75
C ALA A 195 6.16 7.44 -33.45
N SER A 196 6.21 8.74 -33.34
CA SER A 196 5.20 9.71 -32.85
C SER A 196 3.74 9.57 -33.34
N THR A 197 3.35 8.52 -34.01
CA THR A 197 2.02 8.32 -34.61
C THR A 197 1.52 6.86 -34.60
N SER A 198 2.28 5.90 -34.11
CA SER A 198 1.87 4.48 -34.08
C SER A 198 2.22 3.91 -32.70
N ALA A 199 1.31 3.14 -32.12
CA ALA A 199 1.59 2.39 -30.90
C ALA A 199 2.83 1.51 -31.11
N GLY A 200 3.87 1.68 -30.30
CA GLY A 200 4.99 0.75 -30.23
C GLY A 200 4.55 -0.58 -29.65
N ALA A 201 5.39 -1.59 -29.70
CA ALA A 201 5.19 -2.83 -28.98
C ALA A 201 5.78 -2.69 -27.57
N ILE A 202 5.10 -3.22 -26.55
CA ILE A 202 5.67 -3.41 -25.23
C ILE A 202 6.60 -4.62 -25.29
N GLU A 203 7.74 -4.53 -24.64
CA GLU A 203 8.71 -5.60 -24.48
C GLU A 203 9.16 -5.69 -23.03
N VAL A 204 9.37 -6.92 -22.57
CA VAL A 204 9.77 -7.24 -21.21
C VAL A 204 11.29 -7.35 -21.13
N TYR A 205 11.85 -6.72 -20.14
CA TYR A 205 13.30 -6.75 -19.87
C TYR A 205 13.59 -7.18 -18.44
N ASP A 206 14.73 -7.83 -18.26
CA ASP A 206 15.36 -8.07 -16.98
C ASP A 206 16.64 -7.23 -16.83
N TRP A 207 16.79 -6.57 -15.69
CA TRP A 207 18.00 -5.86 -15.33
C TRP A 207 18.75 -6.56 -14.19
N THR A 208 19.97 -6.98 -14.48
CA THR A 208 20.84 -7.69 -13.53
C THR A 208 22.15 -6.92 -13.23
N GLY A 209 22.04 -5.59 -13.12
CA GLY A 209 23.19 -4.73 -12.78
C GLY A 209 23.98 -4.17 -13.97
N GLY A 210 23.48 -4.33 -15.19
CA GLY A 210 24.17 -3.88 -16.41
C GLY A 210 23.24 -3.35 -17.48
N THR A 211 23.43 -3.79 -18.71
CA THR A 211 22.49 -3.54 -19.82
C THR A 211 21.32 -4.49 -19.66
N PRO A 212 20.06 -3.98 -19.72
CA PRO A 212 18.87 -4.83 -19.68
C PRO A 212 18.89 -5.93 -20.75
N VAL A 213 18.42 -7.10 -20.38
CA VAL A 213 18.29 -8.27 -21.25
C VAL A 213 16.85 -8.40 -21.69
N LEU A 214 16.59 -8.64 -22.98
CA LEU A 214 15.24 -8.88 -23.49
C LEU A 214 14.74 -10.25 -23.03
N VAL A 215 13.66 -10.25 -22.24
CA VAL A 215 12.97 -11.44 -21.72
C VAL A 215 11.94 -11.95 -22.72
N SER A 216 11.15 -11.05 -23.33
CA SER A 216 10.03 -11.39 -24.23
C SER A 216 10.54 -11.92 -25.58
N VAL A 217 11.09 -13.13 -25.54
CA VAL A 217 11.61 -13.85 -26.72
C VAL A 217 10.81 -15.15 -26.89
N GLU A 218 10.13 -15.30 -28.04
CA GLU A 218 9.42 -16.53 -28.37
C GLU A 218 10.36 -17.74 -28.49
N PRO A 219 9.86 -18.99 -28.42
CA PRO A 219 10.69 -20.19 -28.61
C PRO A 219 11.47 -20.21 -29.94
N GLY A 220 11.02 -19.45 -30.93
CA GLY A 220 11.69 -19.24 -32.23
C GLY A 220 12.85 -18.26 -32.22
N GLY A 221 13.12 -17.57 -31.11
CA GLY A 221 14.22 -16.61 -30.93
C GLY A 221 13.90 -15.19 -31.42
N SER A 222 12.67 -14.86 -31.72
CA SER A 222 12.20 -13.50 -32.06
C SER A 222 11.34 -12.91 -30.96
N ALA A 223 11.29 -11.58 -30.86
CA ALA A 223 10.29 -10.91 -30.04
C ALA A 223 8.89 -11.09 -30.63
N PRO A 224 7.81 -11.18 -29.82
CA PRO A 224 6.43 -11.27 -30.31
C PRO A 224 6.06 -10.03 -31.14
N ALA A 225 5.50 -10.25 -32.32
CA ALA A 225 5.15 -9.15 -33.23
C ALA A 225 4.08 -8.20 -32.69
N ALA A 226 3.24 -8.68 -31.77
CA ALA A 226 2.23 -7.90 -31.07
C ALA A 226 2.75 -7.27 -29.76
N GLY A 227 4.00 -7.52 -29.42
CA GLY A 227 4.57 -7.19 -28.11
C GLY A 227 4.30 -8.26 -27.05
N ALA A 228 4.74 -8.00 -25.83
CA ALA A 228 4.49 -8.82 -24.67
C ALA A 228 4.56 -7.95 -23.42
N SER A 229 3.90 -8.37 -22.34
CA SER A 229 4.01 -7.75 -21.03
C SER A 229 4.38 -8.79 -19.98
N ALA A 230 5.06 -8.37 -18.93
CA ALA A 230 5.44 -9.23 -17.82
C ALA A 230 4.17 -9.74 -17.10
N GLY A 231 4.21 -10.96 -16.62
CA GLY A 231 3.07 -11.57 -15.95
C GLY A 231 1.82 -11.59 -16.81
N ASP A 232 0.72 -11.04 -16.30
CA ASP A 232 -0.59 -10.98 -16.97
C ASP A 232 -0.81 -9.72 -17.83
N GLY A 233 0.17 -8.81 -17.85
CA GLY A 233 0.11 -7.58 -18.64
C GLY A 233 -0.79 -6.50 -18.07
N VAL A 234 -1.22 -6.59 -16.84
CA VAL A 234 -2.04 -5.57 -16.17
C VAL A 234 -1.14 -4.52 -15.53
N ASN A 235 -1.49 -3.25 -15.69
CA ASN A 235 -0.88 -2.20 -14.92
C ASN A 235 -1.75 -1.84 -13.70
N GLU A 236 -1.10 -1.50 -12.61
CA GLU A 236 -1.48 -0.75 -11.39
C GLU A 236 -2.88 -0.90 -10.78
N ASN A 237 -3.91 -1.38 -11.47
CA ASN A 237 -5.28 -1.21 -10.98
C ASN A 237 -6.04 -2.50 -10.64
N TYR A 238 -5.43 -3.68 -10.78
CA TYR A 238 -6.18 -4.94 -10.77
C TYR A 238 -5.56 -6.09 -9.99
N GLY A 239 -4.60 -5.83 -9.10
CA GLY A 239 -3.89 -6.89 -8.38
C GLY A 239 -2.98 -7.69 -9.32
N LEU A 240 -1.68 -7.56 -9.14
CA LEU A 240 -0.71 -8.31 -9.95
C LEU A 240 -0.66 -9.77 -9.46
N PRO A 241 -0.54 -10.75 -10.35
CA PRO A 241 -0.31 -12.12 -9.93
C PRO A 241 1.08 -12.26 -9.32
N THR A 242 1.20 -13.01 -8.23
CA THR A 242 2.47 -13.30 -7.56
C THR A 242 3.38 -14.18 -8.43
N GLY A 243 4.69 -14.00 -8.29
CA GLY A 243 5.69 -14.87 -8.91
C GLY A 243 5.89 -14.64 -10.40
N THR A 244 5.77 -13.41 -10.89
CA THR A 244 6.17 -13.06 -12.26
C THR A 244 7.64 -13.39 -12.50
N VAL A 245 8.47 -13.27 -11.47
CA VAL A 245 9.86 -13.77 -11.47
C VAL A 245 10.04 -14.77 -10.33
N SER A 246 10.77 -15.86 -10.59
CA SER A 246 11.15 -16.82 -9.53
C SER A 246 12.10 -16.18 -8.52
N SER A 247 12.12 -16.69 -7.30
CA SER A 247 12.93 -16.15 -6.19
C SER A 247 14.43 -16.08 -6.49
N ASP A 248 14.92 -16.88 -7.44
CA ASP A 248 16.32 -16.88 -7.89
C ASP A 248 16.54 -16.20 -9.24
N GLY A 249 15.48 -15.58 -9.82
CA GLY A 249 15.52 -14.91 -11.11
C GLY A 249 15.59 -15.82 -12.34
N SER A 250 15.60 -17.15 -12.15
CA SER A 250 15.81 -18.08 -13.25
C SER A 250 14.60 -18.29 -14.18
N HIS A 251 13.39 -17.96 -13.69
CA HIS A 251 12.13 -18.08 -14.45
C HIS A 251 11.41 -16.74 -14.44
N ILE A 252 11.10 -16.23 -15.63
CA ILE A 252 10.40 -14.97 -15.79
C ILE A 252 9.20 -15.20 -16.71
N PHE A 253 7.99 -15.00 -16.18
CA PHE A 253 6.74 -15.17 -16.92
C PHE A 253 6.37 -13.92 -17.68
N PHE A 254 5.85 -14.10 -18.88
CA PHE A 254 5.32 -13.02 -19.70
C PHE A 254 4.19 -13.54 -20.61
N THR A 255 3.27 -12.65 -20.98
CA THR A 255 2.17 -12.95 -21.88
C THR A 255 2.37 -12.20 -23.20
N SER A 256 2.28 -12.90 -24.34
CA SER A 256 2.40 -12.30 -25.67
C SER A 256 1.16 -11.48 -26.02
N GLY A 257 1.37 -10.38 -26.71
CA GLY A 257 0.37 -9.38 -27.02
C GLY A 257 0.64 -8.09 -26.25
N SER A 258 0.09 -6.98 -26.68
CA SER A 258 0.17 -5.74 -25.95
C SER A 258 -1.18 -5.05 -25.96
N ASN A 259 -1.66 -4.72 -24.77
CA ASN A 259 -2.86 -3.92 -24.60
C ASN A 259 -2.62 -2.77 -23.63
N PRO A 260 -1.68 -1.85 -23.96
CA PRO A 260 -1.26 -0.81 -23.03
C PRO A 260 -2.45 0.06 -22.64
N GLY A 261 -2.68 0.18 -21.33
CA GLY A 261 -3.63 1.13 -20.78
C GLY A 261 -5.11 0.74 -20.83
N THR A 262 -5.46 -0.52 -21.01
CA THR A 262 -6.87 -0.94 -20.95
C THR A 262 -7.34 -1.41 -19.58
N GLY A 263 -6.40 -1.68 -18.68
CA GLY A 263 -6.73 -2.18 -17.34
C GLY A 263 -7.43 -3.54 -17.34
N SER A 264 -7.23 -4.34 -18.37
CA SER A 264 -7.73 -5.70 -18.46
C SER A 264 -6.57 -6.65 -18.69
N PRO A 265 -6.56 -7.81 -18.05
CA PRO A 265 -5.53 -8.82 -18.25
C PRO A 265 -5.36 -9.19 -19.71
N LEU A 266 -4.14 -9.46 -20.09
CA LEU A 266 -3.78 -9.80 -21.44
C LEU A 266 -4.08 -11.27 -21.70
N GLN A 267 -5.04 -11.55 -22.58
CA GLN A 267 -5.22 -12.88 -23.13
C GLN A 267 -4.26 -13.08 -24.31
N GLY A 268 -3.26 -13.94 -24.10
CA GLY A 268 -2.24 -14.22 -25.10
C GLY A 268 -1.64 -15.60 -24.91
N GLU A 269 -0.50 -15.84 -25.52
CA GLU A 269 0.29 -17.04 -25.21
C GLU A 269 1.13 -16.73 -23.96
N VAL A 270 0.89 -17.46 -22.89
CA VAL A 270 1.66 -17.38 -21.66
C VAL A 270 2.96 -18.15 -21.86
N MET A 271 4.06 -17.52 -21.56
CA MET A 271 5.40 -18.05 -21.74
C MET A 271 6.24 -17.86 -20.50
N VAL A 272 7.24 -18.70 -20.32
CA VAL A 272 8.28 -18.51 -19.30
C VAL A 272 9.65 -18.47 -19.97
N ARG A 273 10.39 -17.39 -19.69
CA ARG A 273 11.80 -17.26 -20.04
C ARG A 273 12.63 -17.89 -18.94
N VAL A 274 13.52 -18.79 -19.29
CA VAL A 274 14.37 -19.52 -18.35
C VAL A 274 15.83 -19.16 -18.60
N ASP A 275 16.56 -18.83 -17.51
CA ASP A 275 17.98 -18.49 -17.51
C ASP A 275 18.36 -17.39 -18.54
N ASP A 276 17.58 -16.33 -18.65
CA ASP A 276 17.62 -15.33 -19.70
C ASP A 276 18.99 -14.64 -19.88
N ALA A 277 19.73 -14.43 -18.79
CA ALA A 277 21.08 -13.85 -18.80
C ALA A 277 22.20 -14.85 -19.17
N SER A 278 21.88 -16.13 -19.41
CA SER A 278 22.82 -17.18 -19.68
C SER A 278 22.91 -17.55 -21.17
N SER A 279 23.95 -18.32 -21.55
CA SER A 279 24.06 -18.91 -22.89
C SER A 279 23.02 -20.00 -23.17
N ASP A 280 22.39 -20.51 -22.13
CA ASP A 280 21.38 -21.59 -22.16
C ASP A 280 19.96 -21.04 -22.08
N ALA A 281 19.82 -19.71 -22.24
CA ALA A 281 18.55 -19.00 -22.23
C ALA A 281 17.55 -19.60 -23.22
N ARG A 282 16.35 -19.92 -22.74
CA ARG A 282 15.29 -20.54 -23.53
C ARG A 282 13.93 -20.07 -23.11
N THR A 283 12.96 -20.20 -23.99
CA THR A 283 11.55 -19.88 -23.69
C THR A 283 10.71 -21.14 -23.82
N ILE A 284 9.86 -21.36 -22.84
CA ILE A 284 8.86 -22.46 -22.86
C ILE A 284 7.50 -21.81 -23.10
N ASP A 285 6.78 -22.31 -24.09
CA ASP A 285 5.40 -21.97 -24.35
C ASP A 285 4.51 -22.81 -23.42
N ILE A 286 3.77 -22.15 -22.55
CA ILE A 286 2.86 -22.75 -21.59
C ILE A 286 1.48 -22.98 -22.25
N GLY A 287 1.06 -22.04 -23.08
CA GLY A 287 -0.21 -22.09 -23.80
C GLY A 287 -1.02 -20.81 -23.69
N SER A 288 -2.14 -20.78 -24.41
CA SER A 288 -3.01 -19.61 -24.49
C SER A 288 -3.82 -19.44 -23.21
N GLY A 289 -3.82 -18.21 -22.67
CA GLY A 289 -4.56 -17.89 -21.45
C GLY A 289 -4.16 -16.55 -20.84
N ILE A 290 -4.39 -16.44 -19.53
CA ILE A 290 -3.96 -15.35 -18.69
C ILE A 290 -3.07 -15.93 -17.60
N PHE A 291 -1.88 -15.40 -17.42
CA PHE A 291 -1.03 -15.77 -16.29
C PHE A 291 -1.71 -15.35 -14.97
N ALA A 292 -1.76 -16.23 -13.98
CA ALA A 292 -2.51 -16.01 -12.75
C ALA A 292 -1.69 -16.33 -11.48
N GLY A 293 -0.37 -16.36 -11.60
CA GLY A 293 0.56 -16.58 -10.49
C GLY A 293 1.41 -17.82 -10.64
N ALA A 294 2.54 -17.86 -9.96
CA ALA A 294 3.48 -18.98 -9.96
C ALA A 294 4.07 -19.26 -8.58
N SER A 295 4.63 -20.45 -8.42
CA SER A 295 5.45 -20.81 -7.26
C SER A 295 6.76 -20.02 -7.23
N SER A 296 7.38 -19.89 -6.08
CA SER A 296 8.66 -19.18 -5.92
C SER A 296 9.81 -19.79 -6.72
N SER A 297 9.71 -21.09 -7.09
CA SER A 297 10.68 -21.72 -7.98
C SER A 297 10.44 -21.41 -9.47
N GLY A 298 9.27 -20.90 -9.84
CA GLY A 298 8.85 -20.75 -11.23
C GLY A 298 8.55 -22.07 -11.97
N GLU A 299 8.61 -23.22 -11.29
CA GLU A 299 8.36 -24.52 -11.92
C GLU A 299 6.87 -24.89 -11.99
N THR A 300 6.01 -24.12 -11.28
CA THR A 300 4.55 -24.29 -11.26
C THR A 300 3.89 -22.95 -11.48
N ALA A 301 2.90 -22.88 -12.40
CA ALA A 301 2.18 -21.66 -12.67
C ALA A 301 0.68 -21.92 -12.91
N ALA A 302 -0.17 -21.04 -12.41
CA ALA A 302 -1.60 -21.04 -12.68
C ALA A 302 -1.90 -20.23 -13.92
N VAL A 303 -2.78 -20.75 -14.80
CA VAL A 303 -3.20 -20.10 -16.03
C VAL A 303 -4.72 -20.19 -16.16
N LEU A 304 -5.36 -19.04 -16.34
CA LEU A 304 -6.78 -18.97 -16.65
C LEU A 304 -7.00 -19.13 -18.16
N GLN A 305 -7.82 -20.10 -18.53
CA GLN A 305 -8.10 -20.38 -19.94
C GLN A 305 -9.56 -20.04 -20.26
N GLN A 306 -9.75 -19.21 -21.28
CA GLN A 306 -11.09 -18.79 -21.69
C GLN A 306 -11.80 -19.88 -22.47
N TYR A 307 -13.09 -20.11 -22.17
CA TYR A 307 -13.95 -21.00 -22.92
C TYR A 307 -15.33 -20.36 -23.22
N THR A 308 -16.11 -21.04 -24.04
CA THR A 308 -17.45 -20.57 -24.44
C THR A 308 -18.45 -21.72 -24.35
N VAL A 309 -19.60 -21.46 -23.74
CA VAL A 309 -20.73 -22.41 -23.70
C VAL A 309 -21.96 -21.79 -24.30
N GLY A 310 -22.41 -22.32 -25.44
CA GLY A 310 -23.59 -21.79 -26.15
C GLY A 310 -23.41 -20.34 -26.57
N ASN A 311 -24.16 -19.42 -25.96
CA ASN A 311 -24.05 -17.97 -26.18
C ASN A 311 -23.26 -17.25 -25.11
N HIS A 312 -22.73 -17.97 -24.15
CA HIS A 312 -21.93 -17.41 -23.02
C HIS A 312 -20.45 -17.49 -23.39
N SER A 313 -19.80 -16.34 -23.47
CA SER A 313 -18.37 -16.19 -23.74
C SER A 313 -17.74 -15.42 -22.59
N GLY A 314 -16.44 -15.52 -22.43
CA GLY A 314 -15.72 -14.87 -21.32
C GLY A 314 -15.74 -15.69 -20.04
N LEU A 315 -16.11 -16.95 -20.11
CA LEU A 315 -16.01 -17.90 -19.01
C LEU A 315 -14.58 -18.44 -18.95
N PHE A 316 -14.10 -18.68 -17.73
CA PHE A 316 -12.75 -19.19 -17.53
C PHE A 316 -12.75 -20.51 -16.74
N ASP A 317 -11.80 -21.37 -17.10
CA ASP A 317 -11.32 -22.43 -16.24
C ASP A 317 -9.87 -22.15 -15.80
N ILE A 318 -9.40 -22.85 -14.78
CA ILE A 318 -8.03 -22.73 -14.30
C ILE A 318 -7.28 -24.02 -14.57
N SER A 319 -6.07 -23.88 -15.09
CA SER A 319 -5.12 -24.96 -15.31
C SER A 319 -3.83 -24.66 -14.59
N LEU A 320 -3.19 -25.73 -14.10
CA LEU A 320 -1.87 -25.66 -13.47
C LEU A 320 -0.83 -26.20 -14.44
N TRP A 321 0.14 -25.38 -14.77
CA TRP A 321 1.32 -25.80 -15.50
C TRP A 321 2.38 -26.28 -14.52
N ASN A 322 3.02 -27.41 -14.86
CA ASN A 322 4.15 -27.93 -14.12
C ASN A 322 5.29 -28.20 -15.10
N GLN A 323 6.44 -27.65 -14.84
CA GLN A 323 7.64 -27.88 -15.65
C GLN A 323 8.06 -29.35 -15.58
N SER A 324 8.38 -29.91 -16.74
CA SER A 324 8.90 -31.28 -16.84
C SER A 324 10.11 -31.30 -17.77
N GLY A 325 11.30 -31.42 -17.17
CA GLY A 325 12.55 -31.33 -17.91
C GLY A 325 12.91 -29.89 -18.29
N ALA A 326 13.94 -29.70 -19.11
CA ALA A 326 14.49 -28.39 -19.41
C ALA A 326 13.60 -27.56 -20.36
N ASP A 327 12.94 -28.19 -21.30
CA ASP A 327 12.32 -27.51 -22.46
C ASP A 327 10.80 -27.66 -22.53
N GLY A 328 10.13 -28.07 -21.45
CA GLY A 328 8.69 -28.30 -21.51
C GLY A 328 8.03 -28.47 -20.16
N GLY A 329 6.72 -28.61 -20.22
CA GLY A 329 5.87 -28.80 -19.05
C GLY A 329 4.52 -29.41 -19.47
N SER A 330 3.63 -29.59 -18.52
CA SER A 330 2.27 -30.07 -18.76
C SER A 330 1.27 -29.14 -18.09
N LEU A 331 0.27 -28.73 -18.86
CA LEU A 331 -0.87 -27.96 -18.38
C LEU A 331 -2.01 -28.90 -18.01
N THR A 332 -2.51 -28.84 -16.81
CA THR A 332 -3.57 -29.72 -16.27
C THR A 332 -4.69 -28.88 -15.69
N GLY A 333 -5.93 -29.09 -16.19
CA GLY A 333 -7.11 -28.42 -15.63
C GLY A 333 -7.37 -28.86 -14.19
N ILE A 334 -7.56 -27.88 -13.31
CA ILE A 334 -7.77 -28.09 -11.87
C ILE A 334 -9.15 -27.65 -11.36
N SER A 335 -10.00 -27.13 -12.25
CA SER A 335 -11.37 -26.70 -11.94
C SER A 335 -12.43 -27.52 -12.69
N PRO A 336 -12.45 -28.87 -12.64
CA PRO A 336 -13.45 -29.63 -13.36
C PRO A 336 -14.85 -29.37 -12.79
N ASP A 337 -15.81 -29.06 -13.69
CA ASP A 337 -17.23 -28.99 -13.37
C ASP A 337 -18.05 -29.70 -14.46
N SER A 338 -18.60 -30.83 -14.10
CA SER A 338 -19.46 -31.65 -14.97
C SER A 338 -20.95 -31.45 -14.72
N THR A 339 -21.32 -30.67 -13.70
CA THR A 339 -22.71 -30.55 -13.20
C THR A 339 -23.35 -29.23 -13.60
N ASP A 340 -22.59 -28.13 -13.64
CA ASP A 340 -23.09 -26.83 -14.06
C ASP A 340 -23.17 -26.71 -15.59
N ALA A 341 -24.24 -26.09 -16.08
CA ALA A 341 -24.44 -25.89 -17.49
C ALA A 341 -23.44 -24.90 -18.11
N LEU A 342 -22.84 -24.02 -17.28
CA LEU A 342 -21.83 -23.05 -17.67
C LEU A 342 -20.39 -23.50 -17.41
N GLY A 343 -20.22 -24.61 -16.70
CA GLY A 343 -18.91 -25.08 -16.23
C GLY A 343 -18.42 -24.33 -15.00
N PRO A 344 -17.12 -24.34 -14.70
CA PRO A 344 -16.57 -23.81 -13.43
C PRO A 344 -16.71 -22.30 -13.29
N ASP A 345 -16.74 -21.55 -14.39
CA ASP A 345 -16.83 -20.09 -14.37
C ASP A 345 -15.89 -19.50 -13.30
N VAL A 346 -14.59 -19.70 -13.50
CA VAL A 346 -13.54 -19.24 -12.57
C VAL A 346 -13.45 -17.72 -12.67
N LEU A 347 -13.54 -17.06 -11.52
CA LEU A 347 -13.59 -15.61 -11.41
C LEU A 347 -12.21 -15.00 -11.15
N GLY A 348 -11.26 -15.79 -10.68
CA GLY A 348 -9.90 -15.36 -10.42
C GLY A 348 -9.13 -16.30 -9.51
N VAL A 349 -7.82 -16.06 -9.40
CA VAL A 349 -6.91 -16.74 -8.49
C VAL A 349 -6.62 -15.81 -7.31
N VAL A 350 -6.72 -16.32 -6.10
CA VAL A 350 -6.44 -15.57 -4.87
C VAL A 350 -4.96 -15.64 -4.55
N ALA A 351 -4.40 -16.87 -4.58
CA ALA A 351 -2.99 -17.08 -4.30
C ALA A 351 -2.52 -18.44 -4.89
N VAL A 352 -1.24 -18.48 -5.26
CA VAL A 352 -0.48 -19.70 -5.49
C VAL A 352 0.56 -19.79 -4.36
N SER A 353 0.60 -20.90 -3.63
CA SER A 353 1.59 -21.07 -2.56
C SER A 353 3.03 -21.04 -3.10
N SER A 354 3.96 -20.54 -2.30
CA SER A 354 5.37 -20.42 -2.74
C SER A 354 5.98 -21.75 -3.17
N ASP A 355 5.54 -22.86 -2.60
CA ASP A 355 5.99 -24.21 -2.99
C ASP A 355 5.15 -24.85 -4.12
N GLY A 356 4.11 -24.14 -4.60
CA GLY A 356 3.20 -24.62 -5.66
C GLY A 356 2.28 -25.77 -5.25
N SER A 357 2.18 -26.09 -3.96
CA SER A 357 1.35 -27.20 -3.46
C SER A 357 -0.13 -26.86 -3.36
N HIS A 358 -0.48 -25.56 -3.22
CA HIS A 358 -1.83 -25.05 -3.10
C HIS A 358 -2.10 -23.94 -4.13
N VAL A 359 -3.32 -23.94 -4.68
CA VAL A 359 -3.87 -22.83 -5.47
C VAL A 359 -5.23 -22.47 -4.92
N TYR A 360 -5.33 -21.27 -4.38
CA TYR A 360 -6.58 -20.70 -3.91
C TYR A 360 -7.24 -19.92 -5.03
N TYR A 361 -8.49 -20.26 -5.37
CA TYR A 361 -9.20 -19.62 -6.47
C TYR A 361 -10.69 -19.49 -6.20
N ILE A 362 -11.33 -18.61 -6.94
CA ILE A 362 -12.77 -18.33 -6.84
C ILE A 362 -13.45 -18.82 -8.12
N ALA A 363 -14.56 -19.53 -7.96
CA ALA A 363 -15.40 -19.95 -9.08
C ALA A 363 -16.88 -19.78 -8.71
N ALA A 364 -17.71 -19.47 -9.72
CA ALA A 364 -19.16 -19.44 -9.57
C ALA A 364 -19.76 -20.84 -9.67
N GLY A 365 -19.17 -21.72 -10.49
CA GLY A 365 -19.60 -23.09 -10.63
C GLY A 365 -19.24 -23.99 -9.45
N LYS A 366 -19.87 -25.16 -9.41
CA LYS A 366 -19.62 -26.19 -8.43
C LYS A 366 -18.54 -27.14 -8.90
N ILE A 367 -17.34 -27.03 -8.35
CA ILE A 367 -16.23 -27.92 -8.73
C ILE A 367 -16.54 -29.37 -8.34
N ASP A 368 -16.27 -30.29 -9.27
CA ASP A 368 -16.52 -31.71 -9.13
C ASP A 368 -15.86 -32.30 -7.87
N GLY A 369 -16.61 -33.13 -7.15
CA GLY A 369 -16.15 -33.78 -5.93
C GLY A 369 -16.24 -32.92 -4.67
N THR A 370 -16.58 -31.65 -4.78
CA THR A 370 -16.73 -30.73 -3.61
C THR A 370 -18.14 -30.75 -3.02
N SER A 371 -18.27 -30.23 -1.81
CA SER A 371 -19.56 -30.03 -1.12
C SER A 371 -20.22 -28.68 -1.42
N ALA A 372 -19.67 -27.91 -2.37
CA ALA A 372 -20.16 -26.58 -2.70
C ALA A 372 -21.66 -26.60 -3.14
N PRO A 373 -22.42 -25.55 -2.87
CA PRO A 373 -23.78 -25.39 -3.41
C PRO A 373 -23.71 -25.14 -4.92
N ASP A 374 -24.81 -25.50 -5.61
CA ASP A 374 -24.98 -25.32 -7.05
C ASP A 374 -25.94 -24.14 -7.29
N ASP A 375 -25.42 -22.89 -7.19
CA ASP A 375 -26.22 -21.65 -7.15
C ASP A 375 -25.60 -20.43 -7.84
N ASN A 376 -24.48 -20.59 -8.54
CA ASN A 376 -23.73 -19.52 -9.22
C ASN A 376 -23.25 -18.36 -8.30
N ALA A 377 -23.30 -18.49 -6.99
CA ALA A 377 -22.66 -17.55 -6.09
C ALA A 377 -21.13 -17.74 -6.13
N PRO A 378 -20.33 -16.69 -5.87
CA PRO A 378 -18.88 -16.84 -5.80
C PRO A 378 -18.47 -17.77 -4.66
N LYS A 379 -17.59 -18.71 -4.93
CA LYS A 379 -17.12 -19.70 -3.96
C LYS A 379 -15.62 -19.79 -3.95
N LEU A 380 -15.05 -19.81 -2.77
CA LEU A 380 -13.62 -19.98 -2.56
C LEU A 380 -13.26 -21.46 -2.49
N TYR A 381 -12.24 -21.83 -3.23
CA TYR A 381 -11.71 -23.18 -3.31
C TYR A 381 -10.21 -23.23 -3.03
N ASP A 382 -9.75 -24.33 -2.45
CA ASP A 382 -8.36 -24.70 -2.32
C ASP A 382 -8.09 -25.94 -3.21
N TYR A 383 -7.29 -25.80 -4.24
CA TYR A 383 -6.75 -26.94 -4.96
C TYR A 383 -5.44 -27.37 -4.33
N THR A 384 -5.33 -28.64 -3.98
CA THR A 384 -4.13 -29.23 -3.41
C THR A 384 -3.45 -30.16 -4.46
N ALA A 385 -2.23 -29.85 -4.85
CA ALA A 385 -1.48 -30.61 -5.86
C ALA A 385 -1.23 -32.07 -5.45
N GLN A 386 -1.03 -32.34 -4.14
CA GLN A 386 -0.79 -33.68 -3.62
C GLN A 386 -1.97 -34.63 -3.85
N THR A 387 -3.19 -34.13 -3.71
CA THR A 387 -4.43 -34.93 -3.87
C THR A 387 -5.03 -34.79 -5.27
N ASN A 388 -4.56 -33.83 -6.06
CA ASN A 388 -5.13 -33.41 -7.34
C ASN A 388 -6.65 -33.19 -7.24
N ALA A 389 -7.08 -32.47 -6.22
CA ALA A 389 -8.49 -32.21 -5.93
C ALA A 389 -8.67 -30.84 -5.27
N SER A 390 -9.83 -30.25 -5.51
CA SER A 390 -10.24 -28.98 -4.88
C SER A 390 -11.10 -29.27 -3.65
N THR A 391 -10.97 -28.41 -2.65
CA THR A 391 -11.78 -28.37 -1.44
C THR A 391 -12.59 -27.07 -1.42
N TYR A 392 -13.87 -27.15 -1.15
CA TYR A 392 -14.73 -25.97 -0.95
C TYR A 392 -14.50 -25.39 0.44
N ILE A 393 -14.16 -24.09 0.51
CA ILE A 393 -13.92 -23.36 1.75
C ILE A 393 -15.18 -22.64 2.20
N GLY A 394 -15.81 -21.87 1.33
CA GLY A 394 -16.97 -21.07 1.67
C GLY A 394 -17.52 -20.27 0.49
N GLU A 395 -18.74 -19.76 0.65
CA GLU A 395 -19.34 -18.77 -0.24
C GLU A 395 -18.82 -17.39 0.12
N LEU A 396 -18.55 -16.57 -0.89
CA LEU A 396 -18.05 -15.21 -0.75
C LEU A 396 -19.13 -14.17 -1.04
N GLY A 397 -18.94 -12.97 -0.51
CA GLY A 397 -19.79 -11.83 -0.88
C GLY A 397 -19.53 -11.37 -2.30
N CYS A 398 -20.57 -10.84 -2.94
CA CYS A 398 -20.40 -10.31 -4.30
C CYS A 398 -19.41 -9.14 -4.39
N GLY A 399 -19.22 -8.40 -3.31
CA GLY A 399 -18.23 -7.33 -3.23
C GLY A 399 -16.79 -7.83 -3.19
N ASP A 400 -16.59 -9.04 -2.69
CA ASP A 400 -15.26 -9.60 -2.45
C ASP A 400 -14.55 -10.01 -3.78
N VAL A 401 -15.29 -10.15 -4.87
CA VAL A 401 -14.78 -10.72 -6.14
C VAL A 401 -14.83 -9.77 -7.33
N GLN A 402 -15.32 -8.55 -7.15
CA GLN A 402 -15.61 -7.67 -8.30
C GLN A 402 -14.38 -7.26 -9.13
N SER A 403 -13.23 -7.17 -8.50
CA SER A 403 -11.99 -6.76 -9.17
C SER A 403 -11.20 -7.94 -9.75
N LEU A 404 -11.50 -9.17 -9.35
CA LEU A 404 -10.88 -10.38 -9.89
C LEU A 404 -11.51 -10.86 -11.21
N VAL A 405 -12.59 -10.23 -11.65
CA VAL A 405 -13.31 -10.69 -12.82
C VAL A 405 -12.68 -10.17 -14.09
N TYR A 406 -11.89 -10.98 -14.69
CA TYR A 406 -11.24 -10.72 -15.96
C TYR A 406 -12.25 -10.63 -17.09
N GLY A 407 -12.51 -9.41 -17.55
CA GLY A 407 -13.15 -9.18 -18.84
C GLY A 407 -14.66 -9.48 -18.94
N GLU A 408 -15.35 -9.82 -17.87
CA GLU A 408 -16.73 -10.21 -17.94
C GLU A 408 -17.72 -9.08 -17.72
N ALA A 409 -17.91 -8.30 -18.74
CA ALA A 409 -18.99 -7.32 -18.71
C ALA A 409 -20.38 -7.95 -18.86
N ALA A 410 -20.57 -9.22 -19.16
CA ALA A 410 -21.91 -9.72 -19.34
C ALA A 410 -22.09 -11.12 -19.96
N ALA A 411 -21.57 -12.17 -19.41
CA ALA A 411 -22.22 -13.46 -19.65
C ALA A 411 -23.56 -13.47 -18.91
N ALA A 412 -24.63 -13.17 -19.61
CA ALA A 412 -25.96 -13.19 -19.03
C ALA A 412 -26.29 -14.62 -18.57
N GLY A 413 -26.21 -14.89 -17.26
CA GLY A 413 -26.59 -16.17 -16.67
C GLY A 413 -25.63 -16.78 -15.67
N GLY A 414 -24.37 -16.35 -15.61
CA GLY A 414 -23.39 -16.78 -14.59
C GLY A 414 -23.50 -16.01 -13.29
N TRP A 415 -22.39 -15.84 -12.57
CA TRP A 415 -22.33 -15.10 -11.30
C TRP A 415 -22.89 -13.67 -11.42
N THR A 416 -22.76 -12.99 -12.58
CA THR A 416 -23.32 -11.66 -12.83
C THR A 416 -24.83 -11.61 -12.66
N SER A 417 -25.54 -12.73 -12.78
CA SER A 417 -26.97 -12.80 -12.50
C SER A 417 -27.28 -12.75 -10.99
N VAL A 418 -26.35 -13.23 -10.17
CA VAL A 418 -26.45 -13.26 -8.73
C VAL A 418 -25.88 -11.97 -8.12
N CYS A 419 -24.77 -11.47 -8.67
CA CYS A 419 -24.02 -10.33 -8.17
C CYS A 419 -24.26 -9.02 -8.91
N SER A 420 -25.36 -8.90 -9.67
CA SER A 420 -25.66 -7.69 -10.42
C SER A 420 -25.83 -6.46 -9.52
N GLY A 421 -24.97 -5.45 -9.72
CA GLY A 421 -25.04 -4.16 -9.03
C GLY A 421 -24.20 -4.03 -7.75
N ALA A 422 -23.37 -5.00 -7.44
CA ALA A 422 -22.33 -4.84 -6.43
C ALA A 422 -21.34 -3.75 -6.88
N SER A 423 -20.95 -2.84 -6.01
CA SER A 423 -19.95 -1.80 -6.27
C SER A 423 -18.68 -2.17 -5.50
N GLY A 424 -17.57 -2.31 -6.23
CA GLY A 424 -16.36 -2.99 -5.80
C GLY A 424 -15.75 -2.57 -4.47
N SER A 425 -15.36 -3.58 -3.75
CA SER A 425 -14.29 -3.58 -2.76
C SER A 425 -12.96 -3.89 -3.45
N ALA A 426 -11.85 -3.84 -2.73
CA ALA A 426 -10.58 -4.37 -3.21
C ALA A 426 -10.70 -5.86 -3.58
N PRO A 427 -9.96 -6.35 -4.57
CA PRO A 427 -9.98 -7.77 -4.93
C PRO A 427 -9.56 -8.64 -3.74
N LEU A 428 -10.05 -9.89 -3.69
CA LEU A 428 -9.71 -10.79 -2.61
C LEU A 428 -8.21 -11.10 -2.56
N SER A 429 -7.53 -11.12 -3.69
CA SER A 429 -6.07 -11.24 -3.76
C SER A 429 -5.33 -10.13 -3.02
N GLU A 430 -5.92 -8.94 -2.91
CA GLU A 430 -5.38 -7.82 -2.12
C GLU A 430 -5.86 -7.85 -0.66
N ASN A 431 -6.82 -8.71 -0.31
CA ASN A 431 -7.38 -8.88 1.02
C ASN A 431 -7.21 -10.32 1.51
N ALA A 432 -6.14 -10.95 1.13
CA ALA A 432 -5.79 -12.30 1.53
C ALA A 432 -4.28 -12.42 1.71
N ASP A 433 -3.87 -13.32 2.60
CA ASP A 433 -2.49 -13.66 2.86
C ASP A 433 -2.38 -15.18 3.02
N VAL A 434 -1.29 -15.78 2.55
CA VAL A 434 -1.14 -17.23 2.51
C VAL A 434 0.26 -17.64 3.02
N THR A 435 0.30 -18.68 3.84
CA THR A 435 1.61 -19.25 4.24
C THR A 435 2.37 -19.82 3.04
N ALA A 436 3.70 -19.78 3.07
CA ALA A 436 4.55 -20.20 1.97
C ALA A 436 4.28 -21.65 1.49
N ASN A 437 3.85 -22.54 2.39
CA ASN A 437 3.45 -23.92 2.07
C ASN A 437 1.96 -24.06 1.69
N GLY A 438 1.20 -22.97 1.71
CA GLY A 438 -0.22 -22.98 1.37
C GLY A 438 -1.16 -23.58 2.41
N ASP A 439 -0.66 -24.09 3.54
CA ASP A 439 -1.50 -24.77 4.54
C ASP A 439 -2.52 -23.82 5.22
N VAL A 440 -2.24 -22.53 5.28
CA VAL A 440 -3.12 -21.54 5.90
C VAL A 440 -3.36 -20.37 4.97
N LEU A 441 -4.64 -20.00 4.80
CA LEU A 441 -5.09 -18.80 4.11
C LEU A 441 -5.81 -17.89 5.10
N LEU A 442 -5.39 -16.64 5.19
CA LEU A 442 -6.11 -15.55 5.85
C LEU A 442 -6.80 -14.72 4.78
N PHE A 443 -8.08 -14.40 4.94
CA PHE A 443 -8.81 -13.64 3.94
C PHE A 443 -9.97 -12.83 4.54
N ALA A 444 -10.30 -11.72 3.90
CA ALA A 444 -11.43 -10.87 4.24
C ALA A 444 -12.65 -11.22 3.40
N SER A 445 -13.84 -11.30 4.00
CA SER A 445 -15.09 -11.48 3.26
C SER A 445 -16.27 -10.82 3.94
N SER A 446 -17.16 -10.26 3.13
CA SER A 446 -18.45 -9.72 3.57
C SER A 446 -19.56 -10.79 3.70
N ALA A 447 -19.23 -12.03 3.33
CA ALA A 447 -20.13 -13.17 3.52
C ALA A 447 -19.98 -13.81 4.91
N ASN A 448 -21.03 -14.40 5.39
CA ASN A 448 -20.99 -15.20 6.63
C ASN A 448 -20.35 -16.57 6.32
N VAL A 449 -19.03 -16.65 6.20
CA VAL A 449 -18.31 -17.90 5.91
C VAL A 449 -18.41 -18.89 7.07
N THR A 450 -18.62 -18.40 8.28
CA THR A 450 -18.91 -19.20 9.48
C THR A 450 -20.35 -19.00 9.96
N SER A 451 -20.68 -19.49 11.15
CA SER A 451 -22.01 -19.27 11.74
C SER A 451 -22.21 -17.88 12.36
N TYR A 452 -21.19 -17.04 12.40
CA TYR A 452 -21.30 -15.67 12.87
C TYR A 452 -22.02 -14.81 11.81
N ASP A 453 -22.95 -13.97 12.27
CA ASP A 453 -23.69 -13.05 11.40
C ASP A 453 -23.09 -11.65 11.49
N ALA A 454 -22.26 -11.31 10.51
CA ALA A 454 -21.62 -10.01 10.39
C ALA A 454 -22.57 -8.89 9.92
N GLY A 455 -23.82 -9.22 9.57
CA GLY A 455 -24.78 -8.21 9.11
C GLY A 455 -24.49 -7.61 7.74
N GLY A 456 -23.49 -8.12 7.03
CA GLY A 456 -23.01 -7.62 5.75
C GLY A 456 -21.73 -6.76 5.85
N ASP A 457 -21.20 -6.56 7.07
CA ASP A 457 -19.87 -6.03 7.27
C ASP A 457 -18.80 -7.10 6.95
N THR A 458 -17.60 -6.68 6.63
CA THR A 458 -16.48 -7.58 6.32
C THR A 458 -15.86 -8.12 7.60
N GLU A 459 -15.58 -9.42 7.62
CA GLU A 459 -14.82 -10.09 8.67
C GLU A 459 -13.58 -10.76 8.09
N ILE A 460 -12.61 -11.05 8.94
CA ILE A 460 -11.39 -11.76 8.60
C ILE A 460 -11.51 -13.22 9.01
N TYR A 461 -11.21 -14.10 8.07
CA TYR A 461 -11.28 -15.54 8.22
C TYR A 461 -9.93 -16.19 8.04
N ARG A 462 -9.62 -17.19 8.82
CA ARG A 462 -8.47 -18.07 8.69
C ARG A 462 -8.94 -19.45 8.29
N TYR A 463 -8.51 -19.93 7.14
CA TYR A 463 -8.72 -21.30 6.69
C TYR A 463 -7.44 -22.11 6.90
N ASP A 464 -7.57 -23.29 7.47
CA ASP A 464 -6.51 -24.26 7.69
C ASP A 464 -6.77 -25.50 6.81
N ALA A 465 -5.98 -25.66 5.76
CA ALA A 465 -6.13 -26.74 4.79
C ALA A 465 -5.83 -28.11 5.39
N THR A 466 -4.95 -28.19 6.40
CA THR A 466 -4.58 -29.46 7.04
C THR A 466 -5.71 -30.07 7.85
N THR A 467 -6.56 -29.22 8.43
CA THR A 467 -7.74 -29.61 9.22
C THR A 467 -9.04 -29.42 8.47
N ASN A 468 -9.00 -28.73 7.34
CA ASN A 468 -10.17 -28.28 6.57
C ASN A 468 -11.17 -27.53 7.45
N THR A 469 -10.68 -26.53 8.18
CA THR A 469 -11.50 -25.71 9.10
C THR A 469 -11.32 -24.24 8.83
N THR A 470 -12.45 -23.50 8.85
CA THR A 470 -12.45 -22.03 8.75
C THR A 470 -12.84 -21.44 10.09
N GLN A 471 -12.07 -20.45 10.54
CA GLN A 471 -12.27 -19.71 11.77
C GLN A 471 -12.46 -18.23 11.45
N CYS A 472 -13.35 -17.54 12.13
CA CYS A 472 -13.43 -16.09 12.05
C CYS A 472 -12.52 -15.49 13.12
N VAL A 473 -11.48 -14.80 12.71
CA VAL A 473 -10.48 -14.23 13.63
C VAL A 473 -10.86 -12.84 14.14
N SER A 474 -11.68 -12.09 13.40
CA SER A 474 -12.13 -10.74 13.77
C SER A 474 -13.52 -10.70 14.41
N CYS A 475 -14.26 -11.81 14.43
CA CYS A 475 -15.60 -11.86 15.00
C CYS A 475 -15.61 -11.53 16.50
N ASP A 476 -16.61 -10.74 16.94
CA ASP A 476 -16.75 -10.38 18.35
C ASP A 476 -16.89 -11.62 19.24
N PRO A 477 -15.96 -11.84 20.19
CA PRO A 477 -16.00 -13.00 21.08
C PRO A 477 -17.28 -13.13 21.92
N SER A 478 -18.02 -12.03 22.09
CA SER A 478 -19.31 -12.05 22.80
C SER A 478 -20.48 -12.53 21.93
N GLY A 479 -20.25 -12.72 20.62
CA GLY A 479 -21.30 -13.01 19.65
C GLY A 479 -22.17 -11.79 19.33
N ALA A 480 -21.74 -10.57 19.66
CA ALA A 480 -22.43 -9.36 19.23
C ALA A 480 -22.26 -9.20 17.71
N ALA A 481 -23.25 -8.63 17.05
CA ALA A 481 -23.15 -8.33 15.62
C ALA A 481 -22.08 -7.26 15.36
N ALA A 482 -21.40 -7.36 14.23
CA ALA A 482 -20.45 -6.34 13.76
C ALA A 482 -21.13 -4.96 13.66
N THR A 483 -20.39 -3.91 13.87
CA THR A 483 -20.82 -2.52 13.73
C THR A 483 -20.00 -1.78 12.68
N GLY A 484 -19.01 -2.43 12.08
CA GLY A 484 -18.20 -1.98 10.99
C GLY A 484 -17.27 -3.08 10.48
N SER A 485 -16.76 -2.92 9.28
CA SER A 485 -15.92 -3.91 8.62
C SER A 485 -14.54 -3.99 9.24
N ALA A 486 -14.06 -5.20 9.50
CA ALA A 486 -12.67 -5.47 9.76
C ALA A 486 -11.88 -5.46 8.43
N GLU A 487 -10.61 -5.10 8.49
CA GLU A 487 -9.75 -4.92 7.33
C GLU A 487 -8.40 -5.60 7.57
N LEU A 488 -7.89 -6.31 6.58
CA LEU A 488 -6.46 -6.56 6.45
C LEU A 488 -5.82 -5.25 6.00
N THR A 489 -4.52 -5.08 6.21
CA THR A 489 -3.86 -3.85 5.77
C THR A 489 -4.12 -3.67 4.28
N PRO A 490 -4.93 -2.68 3.89
CA PRO A 490 -5.30 -2.55 2.49
C PRO A 490 -4.05 -2.13 1.73
N LEU A 491 -3.67 -2.95 0.77
CA LEU A 491 -2.75 -2.52 -0.25
C LEU A 491 -3.45 -1.44 -1.05
N SER A 492 -2.89 -0.28 -1.08
CA SER A 492 -3.33 0.69 -2.05
C SER A 492 -3.00 0.15 -3.44
N LYS A 493 -4.04 -0.01 -4.25
CA LYS A 493 -3.95 -0.44 -5.66
C LYS A 493 -2.94 0.33 -6.50
N ALA A 494 -2.46 1.46 -6.02
CA ALA A 494 -1.57 2.35 -6.73
C ALA A 494 -0.13 2.34 -6.19
N ALA A 495 0.13 1.62 -5.11
CA ALA A 495 1.43 1.68 -4.44
C ALA A 495 2.21 0.37 -4.53
N VAL A 496 1.57 -0.70 -4.97
CA VAL A 496 2.21 -2.01 -5.00
C VAL A 496 2.23 -2.49 -6.44
N ASN A 497 3.33 -2.19 -7.09
CA ASN A 497 3.63 -2.77 -8.40
C ASN A 497 4.21 -4.18 -8.25
N ASN A 498 4.52 -4.59 -7.01
CA ASN A 498 5.03 -5.91 -6.69
C ASN A 498 4.11 -6.58 -5.67
N PRO A 499 3.40 -7.65 -6.04
CA PRO A 499 2.57 -8.41 -5.12
C PRO A 499 3.37 -9.11 -4.00
N ASP A 500 4.67 -9.34 -4.21
CA ASP A 500 5.56 -9.92 -3.20
C ASP A 500 5.96 -8.92 -2.11
N GLU A 501 5.63 -7.64 -2.27
CA GLU A 501 5.75 -6.58 -1.25
C GLU A 501 4.44 -6.36 -0.47
N GLN A 502 3.51 -7.31 -0.51
CA GLN A 502 2.29 -7.25 0.29
C GLN A 502 2.63 -7.17 1.78
N VAL A 503 1.81 -6.42 2.50
CA VAL A 503 1.94 -6.36 3.96
C VAL A 503 1.52 -7.71 4.54
N ASP A 504 2.45 -8.41 5.16
CA ASP A 504 2.16 -9.66 5.85
C ASP A 504 1.23 -9.39 7.05
N ASN A 505 0.04 -9.95 6.99
CA ASN A 505 -0.94 -9.97 8.07
C ASN A 505 -0.98 -11.31 8.81
N LEU A 506 -0.33 -12.35 8.24
CA LEU A 506 -0.30 -13.72 8.72
C LEU A 506 1.15 -14.16 8.98
N SER A 507 1.41 -14.74 10.16
CA SER A 507 2.74 -15.33 10.44
C SER A 507 3.06 -16.48 9.50
N SER A 508 4.35 -16.71 9.27
CA SER A 508 4.84 -17.76 8.37
C SER A 508 4.39 -19.18 8.74
N ASP A 509 4.05 -19.42 10.01
CA ASP A 509 3.44 -20.67 10.51
C ASP A 509 1.91 -20.66 10.48
N GLY A 510 1.30 -19.52 10.19
CA GLY A 510 -0.14 -19.36 10.12
C GLY A 510 -0.86 -19.24 11.48
N ASP A 511 -0.12 -19.17 12.57
CA ASP A 511 -0.67 -19.21 13.93
C ASP A 511 -0.98 -17.82 14.52
N VAL A 512 -0.47 -16.75 13.93
CA VAL A 512 -0.71 -15.37 14.36
C VAL A 512 -1.22 -14.54 13.18
N ALA A 513 -2.29 -13.77 13.41
CA ALA A 513 -2.82 -12.86 12.43
C ALA A 513 -3.04 -11.46 13.03
N PHE A 514 -2.78 -10.42 12.23
CA PHE A 514 -3.09 -9.03 12.59
C PHE A 514 -4.13 -8.46 11.65
N PHE A 515 -5.01 -7.62 12.18
CA PHE A 515 -6.04 -6.94 11.41
C PHE A 515 -6.49 -5.66 12.09
N ASP A 516 -7.16 -4.82 11.33
CA ASP A 516 -7.78 -3.58 11.81
C ASP A 516 -9.29 -3.77 11.95
N SER A 517 -9.89 -3.22 13.00
CA SER A 517 -11.34 -3.22 13.16
C SER A 517 -11.84 -1.98 13.92
N PRO A 518 -12.96 -1.38 13.49
CA PRO A 518 -13.65 -0.33 14.23
C PRO A 518 -14.48 -0.88 15.39
N ASP A 519 -14.64 -2.21 15.49
CA ASP A 519 -15.39 -2.85 16.54
C ASP A 519 -14.58 -2.93 17.82
N ALA A 520 -15.25 -2.65 18.95
CA ALA A 520 -14.64 -2.77 20.26
C ALA A 520 -14.64 -4.24 20.71
N LEU A 521 -13.83 -5.07 20.05
CA LEU A 521 -13.75 -6.52 20.28
C LEU A 521 -13.29 -6.87 21.70
N LEU A 522 -12.61 -5.96 22.35
CA LEU A 522 -12.07 -6.14 23.71
C LEU A 522 -12.37 -4.91 24.59
N PRO A 523 -12.50 -5.09 25.91
CA PRO A 523 -12.82 -3.98 26.83
C PRO A 523 -11.79 -2.83 26.85
N GLY A 524 -10.61 -3.04 26.29
CA GLY A 524 -9.55 -2.01 26.16
C GLY A 524 -9.80 -1.02 25.03
N ALA A 525 -10.54 -1.41 23.99
CA ALA A 525 -10.94 -0.55 22.89
C ALA A 525 -12.14 0.31 23.31
N ILE A 526 -11.86 1.53 23.74
CA ILE A 526 -12.90 2.44 24.29
C ILE A 526 -13.35 3.52 23.30
N ASN A 527 -12.76 3.56 22.11
CA ASN A 527 -12.99 4.50 21.02
C ASN A 527 -13.91 3.94 19.91
N SER A 528 -14.87 3.08 20.27
CA SER A 528 -15.80 2.40 19.36
C SER A 528 -16.17 3.19 18.10
N GLY A 529 -16.08 2.53 16.94
CA GLY A 529 -16.28 3.13 15.60
C GLY A 529 -15.02 3.78 15.00
N VAL A 530 -13.86 3.55 15.59
CA VAL A 530 -12.56 3.98 15.09
C VAL A 530 -11.66 2.75 15.04
N ASN A 531 -10.96 2.54 13.92
CA ASN A 531 -10.10 1.36 13.74
C ASN A 531 -9.02 1.28 14.82
N ASP A 532 -8.95 0.12 15.43
CA ASP A 532 -7.88 -0.33 16.31
C ASP A 532 -7.21 -1.56 15.70
N VAL A 533 -5.95 -1.77 16.04
CA VAL A 533 -5.16 -2.92 15.60
C VAL A 533 -5.28 -4.04 16.60
N TYR A 534 -5.65 -5.22 16.11
CA TYR A 534 -5.80 -6.44 16.89
C TYR A 534 -4.82 -7.53 16.43
N GLU A 535 -4.45 -8.39 17.36
CA GLU A 535 -3.72 -9.63 17.14
C GLU A 535 -4.62 -10.81 17.51
N TRP A 536 -4.68 -11.81 16.64
CA TRP A 536 -5.27 -13.10 16.94
C TRP A 536 -4.18 -14.16 16.98
N GLU A 537 -4.17 -14.99 17.99
CA GLU A 537 -3.28 -16.13 18.16
C GLU A 537 -4.07 -17.44 18.18
N ALA A 538 -3.62 -18.43 17.43
CA ALA A 538 -4.22 -19.76 17.42
C ALA A 538 -4.17 -20.42 18.80
N ASP A 539 -5.11 -21.32 19.06
CA ASP A 539 -5.16 -22.09 20.32
C ASP A 539 -3.86 -22.90 20.54
N GLY A 540 -3.18 -22.57 21.60
CA GLY A 540 -1.89 -23.19 21.96
C GLY A 540 -0.67 -22.47 21.43
N SER A 541 -0.83 -21.39 20.66
CA SER A 541 0.26 -20.54 20.20
C SER A 541 0.48 -19.35 21.12
N GLY A 542 1.69 -18.80 21.15
CA GLY A 542 2.05 -17.59 21.88
C GLY A 542 1.52 -17.52 23.30
N SER A 543 0.78 -16.45 23.61
CA SER A 543 0.10 -16.24 24.89
C SER A 543 -1.26 -16.94 24.98
N CYS A 544 -1.76 -17.53 23.88
CA CYS A 544 -3.06 -18.18 23.83
C CYS A 544 -3.02 -19.60 24.41
N ALA A 545 -3.20 -19.73 25.72
CA ALA A 545 -3.14 -21.03 26.41
C ALA A 545 -4.46 -21.84 26.35
N THR A 546 -5.60 -21.21 26.05
CA THR A 546 -6.92 -21.84 26.00
C THR A 546 -7.78 -21.15 24.95
N SER A 547 -8.45 -21.96 24.12
CA SER A 547 -9.28 -21.46 23.04
C SER A 547 -10.46 -20.63 23.50
N SER A 548 -10.74 -19.58 22.74
CA SER A 548 -12.02 -18.85 22.73
C SER A 548 -12.99 -19.44 21.68
N GLU A 549 -14.17 -18.89 21.56
CA GLU A 549 -15.15 -19.31 20.55
C GLU A 549 -14.67 -19.07 19.11
N ASN A 550 -13.68 -18.18 18.92
CA ASN A 550 -13.06 -17.88 17.60
C ASN A 550 -11.86 -18.81 17.27
N GLY A 551 -11.66 -19.90 18.02
CA GLY A 551 -10.58 -20.85 17.80
C GLY A 551 -9.20 -20.36 18.16
N GLY A 552 -9.09 -19.24 18.84
CA GLY A 552 -7.87 -18.61 19.30
C GLY A 552 -8.13 -17.46 20.28
N CYS A 553 -7.15 -16.68 20.60
CA CYS A 553 -7.23 -15.56 21.53
C CYS A 553 -7.03 -14.23 20.82
N LEU A 554 -7.83 -13.23 21.17
CA LEU A 554 -7.71 -11.87 20.66
C LEU A 554 -6.96 -10.97 21.65
N TYR A 555 -6.15 -10.08 21.12
CA TYR A 555 -5.42 -9.07 21.88
C TYR A 555 -5.50 -7.71 21.18
N LEU A 556 -5.61 -6.65 21.95
CA LEU A 556 -5.56 -5.28 21.45
C LEU A 556 -4.11 -4.82 21.42
N ILE A 557 -3.63 -4.45 20.23
CA ILE A 557 -2.26 -4.00 19.99
C ILE A 557 -2.14 -2.48 20.00
N SER A 558 -3.11 -1.77 19.43
CA SER A 558 -3.17 -0.30 19.53
C SER A 558 -3.56 0.17 20.94
N GLY A 559 -3.53 1.48 21.17
CA GLY A 559 -3.90 2.05 22.46
C GLY A 559 -5.37 1.99 22.81
N GLY A 560 -6.25 1.75 21.85
CA GLY A 560 -7.70 1.66 22.01
C GLY A 560 -8.40 2.92 22.47
N SER A 561 -7.73 4.07 22.48
CA SER A 561 -8.25 5.33 23.02
C SER A 561 -8.14 6.52 22.06
N SER A 562 -7.48 6.35 20.94
CA SER A 562 -7.34 7.37 19.91
C SER A 562 -8.70 7.76 19.30
N SER A 563 -8.88 9.03 18.98
CA SER A 563 -10.01 9.49 18.16
C SER A 563 -9.70 9.50 16.66
N VAL A 564 -8.51 9.04 16.30
CA VAL A 564 -8.00 8.88 14.94
C VAL A 564 -7.71 7.39 14.77
N PRO A 565 -8.04 6.78 13.64
CA PRO A 565 -7.77 5.37 13.39
C PRO A 565 -6.30 5.01 13.62
N SER A 566 -6.07 3.82 14.14
CA SER A 566 -4.78 3.13 14.14
C SER A 566 -4.82 2.08 13.03
N TYR A 567 -3.71 1.89 12.32
CA TYR A 567 -3.63 0.97 11.19
C TYR A 567 -2.41 0.06 11.33
N PHE A 568 -2.59 -1.19 11.05
CA PHE A 568 -1.50 -2.14 10.95
C PHE A 568 -0.59 -1.82 9.75
N ALA A 569 0.71 -2.05 9.90
CA ALA A 569 1.73 -1.67 8.91
C ALA A 569 2.66 -2.82 8.53
N GLY A 570 2.33 -4.04 8.95
CA GLY A 570 3.12 -5.23 8.65
C GLY A 570 3.85 -5.79 9.86
N MET A 571 4.39 -6.97 9.69
CA MET A 571 5.11 -7.71 10.73
C MET A 571 6.33 -8.44 10.18
N SER A 572 7.19 -8.92 11.07
CA SER A 572 8.19 -9.92 10.69
C SER A 572 7.53 -11.29 10.50
N PRO A 573 8.06 -12.18 9.64
CA PRO A 573 7.47 -13.48 9.33
C PRO A 573 7.18 -14.36 10.55
N ASP A 574 7.93 -14.20 11.63
CA ASP A 574 7.74 -14.89 12.92
C ASP A 574 6.78 -14.15 13.87
N ALA A 575 6.11 -13.11 13.41
CA ALA A 575 5.25 -12.23 14.18
C ALA A 575 5.90 -11.62 15.44
N SER A 576 7.23 -11.69 15.58
CA SER A 576 7.90 -11.10 16.74
C SER A 576 7.88 -9.57 16.75
N ASN A 577 7.68 -8.95 15.60
CA ASN A 577 7.49 -7.51 15.41
C ASN A 577 6.14 -7.27 14.76
N ALA A 578 5.39 -6.31 15.28
CA ALA A 578 4.13 -5.85 14.71
C ALA A 578 4.17 -4.33 14.59
N PHE A 579 4.30 -3.85 13.37
CA PHE A 579 4.36 -2.42 13.08
C PHE A 579 2.96 -1.87 12.90
N PHE A 580 2.71 -0.69 13.43
CA PHE A 580 1.41 -0.02 13.26
C PHE A 580 1.53 1.49 13.44
N ALA A 581 0.62 2.23 12.82
CA ALA A 581 0.52 3.66 12.95
C ALA A 581 -0.57 4.05 13.94
N SER A 582 -0.30 4.97 14.85
CA SER A 582 -1.27 5.46 15.83
C SER A 582 -0.98 6.90 16.25
N ALA A 583 -2.03 7.65 16.57
CA ALA A 583 -1.93 8.96 17.19
C ALA A 583 -1.81 8.89 18.73
N ASP A 584 -1.93 7.73 19.33
CA ASP A 584 -1.74 7.52 20.77
C ASP A 584 -0.25 7.64 21.17
N ALA A 585 0.02 8.27 22.29
CA ALA A 585 1.37 8.37 22.85
C ALA A 585 1.67 7.11 23.69
N LEU A 586 2.03 6.01 23.03
CA LEU A 586 2.19 4.69 23.64
C LEU A 586 3.48 4.53 24.45
N VAL A 587 4.47 5.38 24.19
CA VAL A 587 5.75 5.42 24.92
C VAL A 587 6.05 6.82 25.40
N GLN A 588 6.88 6.93 26.44
CA GLN A 588 7.22 8.23 27.05
C GLN A 588 7.89 9.21 26.06
N GLN A 589 8.57 8.70 25.05
CA GLN A 589 9.26 9.50 24.03
C GLN A 589 8.29 10.10 22.99
N ALA A 590 7.11 9.53 22.83
CA ALA A 590 6.12 10.02 21.89
C ALA A 590 5.39 11.24 22.45
N PRO A 591 5.42 12.40 21.76
CA PRO A 591 4.60 13.55 22.15
C PRO A 591 3.11 13.26 21.99
N ASN A 592 2.32 13.69 22.93
CA ASN A 592 0.85 13.64 22.83
C ASN A 592 0.35 14.94 22.14
N ASP A 593 0.50 15.02 20.83
CA ASP A 593 0.18 16.19 20.00
C ASP A 593 -0.81 15.86 18.86
N GLY A 594 -1.29 14.61 18.81
CA GLY A 594 -2.22 14.13 17.81
C GLY A 594 -1.59 13.82 16.45
N THR A 595 -0.26 13.80 16.36
CA THR A 595 0.45 13.34 15.15
C THR A 595 0.48 11.82 15.14
N ILE A 596 0.16 11.22 13.99
CA ILE A 596 0.24 9.77 13.79
C ILE A 596 1.72 9.38 13.70
N ARG A 597 2.11 8.37 14.49
CA ARG A 597 3.47 7.85 14.55
C ARG A 597 3.50 6.36 14.31
N LEU A 598 4.62 5.88 13.79
CA LEU A 598 4.85 4.46 13.59
C LEU A 598 5.44 3.86 14.86
N TYR A 599 4.87 2.76 15.30
CA TYR A 599 5.28 1.96 16.46
C TYR A 599 5.57 0.52 16.05
N ASP A 600 6.38 -0.16 16.85
CA ASP A 600 6.57 -1.61 16.83
C ASP A 600 6.11 -2.17 18.18
N ALA A 601 5.15 -3.07 18.18
CA ALA A 601 4.78 -3.90 19.31
C ALA A 601 5.65 -5.17 19.28
N ARG A 602 6.85 -5.08 19.85
CA ARG A 602 7.89 -6.10 19.74
C ARG A 602 7.86 -7.10 20.89
N VAL A 603 7.95 -8.40 20.59
CA VAL A 603 8.14 -9.48 21.57
C VAL A 603 9.49 -9.30 22.29
N GLY A 604 9.46 -9.22 23.62
CA GLY A 604 10.64 -8.91 24.43
C GLY A 604 11.28 -7.55 24.12
N GLY A 605 10.52 -6.64 23.51
CA GLY A 605 10.93 -5.32 23.08
C GLY A 605 11.02 -4.32 24.25
N GLY A 606 11.07 -3.06 23.85
CA GLY A 606 11.26 -1.91 24.75
C GLY A 606 12.73 -1.61 24.96
N PHE A 607 13.04 -0.33 24.89
CA PHE A 607 14.38 0.14 25.22
C PHE A 607 14.46 0.43 26.72
N ALA A 608 15.63 0.18 27.31
CA ALA A 608 15.85 0.52 28.71
C ALA A 608 15.48 2.00 28.93
N ALA A 609 14.58 2.25 29.87
CA ALA A 609 14.21 3.62 30.23
C ALA A 609 15.50 4.41 30.50
N SER A 610 15.71 5.51 29.79
CA SER A 610 16.77 6.44 30.13
C SER A 610 16.60 6.78 31.57
N ALA A 611 17.62 6.54 32.39
CA ALA A 611 17.55 6.86 33.81
C ALA A 611 17.01 8.29 33.94
N PRO A 612 15.97 8.54 34.75
CA PRO A 612 15.45 9.88 34.90
C PRO A 612 16.61 10.78 35.23
N ALA A 613 16.76 11.87 34.46
CA ALA A 613 17.83 12.84 34.72
C ALA A 613 17.80 13.14 36.23
N SER A 614 18.86 12.81 36.94
CA SER A 614 18.92 12.95 38.42
C SER A 614 18.40 14.34 38.74
N ALA A 615 17.31 14.40 39.53
CA ALA A 615 16.73 15.67 39.88
C ALA A 615 17.87 16.56 40.43
N CYS A 616 18.11 17.66 39.74
CA CYS A 616 19.18 18.56 40.10
C CYS A 616 18.93 19.10 41.51
N VAL A 617 19.73 18.67 42.45
CA VAL A 617 19.60 19.06 43.88
C VAL A 617 20.31 20.39 44.20
N ALA A 618 21.14 20.89 43.28
CA ALA A 618 21.77 22.19 43.35
C ALA A 618 22.08 22.76 41.97
N SER A 619 21.78 24.02 41.75
CA SER A 619 21.91 24.71 40.47
C SER A 619 23.31 24.66 39.83
N ALA A 620 24.35 24.48 40.63
CA ALA A 620 25.74 24.41 40.15
C ALA A 620 26.15 23.03 39.55
N THR A 621 25.34 21.97 39.73
CA THR A 621 25.64 20.62 39.23
C THR A 621 24.82 20.23 38.00
N CYS A 622 23.96 21.13 37.54
CA CYS A 622 23.06 20.88 36.43
C CYS A 622 23.52 21.49 35.09
N GLU A 623 24.64 22.21 35.09
CA GLU A 623 25.27 22.62 33.86
C GLU A 623 26.08 21.44 33.30
N GLY A 624 25.42 20.59 32.49
CA GLY A 624 26.09 19.61 31.64
C GLY A 624 27.11 20.34 30.76
N SER A 625 28.33 19.81 30.65
CA SER A 625 29.33 20.29 29.71
C SER A 625 28.73 20.19 28.29
N GLY A 626 28.15 21.28 27.80
CA GLY A 626 27.69 21.37 26.42
C GLY A 626 28.87 21.14 25.48
N PRO A 627 28.64 20.55 24.29
CA PRO A 627 29.68 20.41 23.30
C PRO A 627 30.22 21.80 22.98
N VAL A 628 31.54 21.97 23.12
CA VAL A 628 32.24 23.23 22.83
C VAL A 628 32.27 23.41 21.31
N THR A 629 31.20 23.94 20.73
CA THR A 629 31.30 24.53 19.39
C THR A 629 31.83 25.93 19.56
N SER A 630 33.10 26.14 19.19
CA SER A 630 33.72 27.45 19.12
C SER A 630 33.05 28.26 18.01
N VAL A 631 31.99 28.98 18.35
CA VAL A 631 31.45 30.04 17.50
C VAL A 631 32.26 31.32 17.86
N SER A 632 32.98 31.88 16.91
CA SER A 632 33.64 33.19 17.09
C SER A 632 32.55 34.26 17.20
N VAL A 633 32.42 34.83 18.38
CA VAL A 633 31.51 35.93 18.70
C VAL A 633 32.09 37.24 18.15
N PRO A 634 31.36 38.03 17.36
CA PRO A 634 31.79 39.40 17.08
C PRO A 634 31.82 40.23 18.35
N GLY A 635 32.87 41.02 18.53
CA GLY A 635 33.09 41.78 19.77
C GLY A 635 31.91 42.70 20.11
N THR A 636 31.40 42.58 21.33
CA THR A 636 30.39 43.46 21.89
C THR A 636 31.02 44.69 22.51
N VAL A 637 30.49 45.85 22.15
CA VAL A 637 30.80 47.13 22.82
C VAL A 637 30.09 47.15 24.18
N SER A 638 30.84 47.32 25.26
CA SER A 638 30.27 47.46 26.61
C SER A 638 29.80 48.88 26.87
N ALA A 639 28.55 49.05 27.26
CA ALA A 639 28.01 50.26 27.84
C ALA A 639 27.60 49.99 29.31
N SER A 640 28.16 50.70 30.26
CA SER A 640 27.80 50.61 31.66
C SER A 640 26.65 51.59 31.97
N GLY A 641 25.55 51.08 32.49
CA GLY A 641 24.41 51.84 33.02
C GLY A 641 23.91 51.25 34.33
N ALA A 642 23.55 52.11 35.26
CA ALA A 642 23.23 51.78 36.65
C ALA A 642 21.83 51.19 36.81
N GLY A 643 21.69 50.22 37.70
CA GLY A 643 20.51 49.99 38.55
C GLY A 643 19.49 48.99 38.04
N ASN A 644 19.44 47.84 38.74
CA ASN A 644 18.40 46.80 38.61
C ASN A 644 17.01 47.34 38.97
N VAL A 645 16.13 47.31 37.96
CA VAL A 645 14.67 47.27 38.16
C VAL A 645 14.21 45.87 37.80
N VAL A 646 13.69 45.12 38.76
CA VAL A 646 13.05 43.83 38.50
C VAL A 646 11.72 44.08 37.81
N THR A 647 11.71 44.01 36.53
CA THR A 647 10.45 43.92 35.75
C THR A 647 10.11 42.44 35.57
N VAL A 648 8.98 42.05 36.14
CA VAL A 648 8.34 40.74 35.84
C VAL A 648 8.08 40.69 34.36
N ALA A 649 8.74 39.78 33.65
CA ALA A 649 8.52 39.59 32.21
C ALA A 649 7.05 39.20 31.97
N PRO A 650 6.35 39.86 31.05
CA PRO A 650 5.02 39.43 30.70
C PRO A 650 5.09 38.04 30.08
N VAL A 651 4.23 37.15 30.54
CA VAL A 651 4.00 35.84 29.96
C VAL A 651 3.68 36.05 28.47
N LYS A 652 4.55 35.54 27.61
CA LYS A 652 4.34 35.61 26.17
C LYS A 652 3.06 34.82 25.84
N ALA A 653 1.99 35.54 25.55
CA ALA A 653 0.76 34.91 25.06
C ALA A 653 1.12 34.07 23.83
N LYS A 654 0.74 32.80 23.84
CA LYS A 654 0.90 31.88 22.71
C LYS A 654 0.19 32.52 21.52
N ASP A 655 0.90 32.77 20.43
CA ASP A 655 0.30 33.37 19.23
C ASP A 655 -0.92 32.56 18.81
N PRO A 656 -2.09 33.19 18.61
CA PRO A 656 -3.30 32.45 18.25
C PRO A 656 -3.13 31.82 16.88
N LYS A 657 -3.44 30.52 16.78
CA LYS A 657 -3.48 29.81 15.49
C LYS A 657 -4.52 30.49 14.61
N GLY A 658 -4.15 30.85 13.40
CA GLY A 658 -5.11 31.35 12.40
C GLY A 658 -6.19 30.30 12.16
N SER A 659 -7.44 30.70 11.96
CA SER A 659 -8.49 29.78 11.56
C SER A 659 -9.09 30.17 10.22
N VAL A 660 -9.37 29.17 9.38
CA VAL A 660 -10.00 29.33 8.08
C VAL A 660 -11.12 28.30 7.92
N LYS A 661 -12.26 28.73 7.40
CA LYS A 661 -13.40 27.84 7.12
C LYS A 661 -14.02 28.19 5.78
N VAL A 662 -14.22 27.22 4.92
CA VAL A 662 -14.98 27.37 3.67
C VAL A 662 -16.46 27.20 3.98
N LEU A 663 -17.26 28.21 3.67
CA LEU A 663 -18.70 28.26 4.01
C LEU A 663 -19.60 27.85 2.85
N VAL A 664 -19.33 28.37 1.65
CA VAL A 664 -20.16 28.18 0.46
C VAL A 664 -19.25 27.93 -0.74
N ARG A 665 -19.69 27.07 -1.62
CA ARG A 665 -19.03 26.74 -2.89
C ARG A 665 -20.05 26.87 -4.00
N THR A 666 -19.76 27.68 -5.00
CA THR A 666 -20.62 27.86 -6.15
C THR A 666 -19.82 27.62 -7.42
N VAL A 667 -20.34 26.80 -8.32
CA VAL A 667 -19.72 26.50 -9.62
C VAL A 667 -20.62 27.09 -10.71
N ARG A 668 -20.04 27.87 -11.62
CA ARG A 668 -20.74 28.45 -12.79
C ARG A 668 -19.79 28.37 -14.00
N GLY A 669 -20.10 27.50 -14.94
CA GLY A 669 -19.28 27.31 -16.14
C GLY A 669 -17.84 26.92 -15.76
N ASP A 670 -16.86 27.68 -16.25
CA ASP A 670 -15.42 27.48 -16.00
C ASP A 670 -14.89 28.21 -14.76
N ALA A 671 -15.76 28.67 -13.87
CA ALA A 671 -15.38 29.37 -12.64
C ALA A 671 -16.06 28.77 -11.40
N PHE A 672 -15.33 28.74 -10.31
CA PHE A 672 -15.85 28.35 -9.01
C PHE A 672 -15.49 29.39 -7.95
N THR A 673 -16.42 29.61 -7.03
CA THR A 673 -16.34 30.66 -6.03
C THR A 673 -16.51 30.09 -4.64
N PHE A 674 -15.64 30.51 -3.73
CA PHE A 674 -15.67 30.17 -2.32
C PHE A 674 -16.00 31.42 -1.47
N ASP A 675 -16.86 31.26 -0.50
CA ASP A 675 -17.01 32.19 0.62
C ASP A 675 -16.19 31.63 1.79
N VAL A 676 -15.06 32.28 2.09
CA VAL A 676 -14.04 31.83 3.05
C VAL A 676 -14.08 32.74 4.28
N ARG A 677 -14.33 32.15 5.46
CA ARG A 677 -14.27 32.88 6.74
C ARG A 677 -12.87 32.72 7.34
N VAL A 678 -12.30 33.83 7.78
CA VAL A 678 -10.99 33.90 8.45
C VAL A 678 -11.09 34.64 9.79
N SER A 679 -10.19 34.29 10.71
CA SER A 679 -10.21 34.76 12.10
C SER A 679 -9.59 36.12 12.33
N SER A 680 -8.77 36.65 11.40
CA SER A 680 -8.05 37.91 11.55
C SER A 680 -7.72 38.52 10.18
N ALA A 681 -6.95 39.61 10.17
CA ALA A 681 -6.32 40.12 8.94
C ALA A 681 -5.24 39.14 8.45
N GLY A 682 -5.07 39.01 7.13
CA GLY A 682 -4.10 38.11 6.53
C GLY A 682 -4.30 37.95 5.02
N THR A 683 -3.69 36.91 4.46
CA THR A 683 -3.78 36.57 3.03
C THR A 683 -4.48 35.22 2.86
N ILE A 684 -5.46 35.15 1.97
CA ILE A 684 -6.13 33.91 1.56
C ILE A 684 -5.61 33.57 0.17
N VAL A 685 -5.03 32.38 0.03
CA VAL A 685 -4.54 31.83 -1.24
C VAL A 685 -5.37 30.60 -1.57
N VAL A 686 -6.01 30.60 -2.73
CA VAL A 686 -6.76 29.45 -3.22
C VAL A 686 -6.03 28.89 -4.45
N THR A 687 -5.64 27.63 -4.39
CA THR A 687 -5.02 26.90 -5.49
C THR A 687 -5.88 25.69 -5.82
N ALA A 688 -5.97 25.38 -7.09
CA ALA A 688 -6.65 24.19 -7.60
C ALA A 688 -5.85 23.65 -8.78
N ARG A 689 -5.79 22.34 -8.90
CA ARG A 689 -5.27 21.71 -10.13
C ARG A 689 -6.10 22.21 -11.32
N ASP A 690 -5.46 22.56 -12.39
CA ASP A 690 -6.09 23.14 -13.60
C ASP A 690 -6.88 24.45 -13.36
N GLY A 691 -6.69 25.10 -12.22
CA GLY A 691 -7.27 26.37 -11.84
C GLY A 691 -6.22 27.49 -11.73
N VAL A 692 -6.60 28.70 -12.07
CA VAL A 692 -5.75 29.88 -11.86
C VAL A 692 -5.68 30.19 -10.37
N ARG A 693 -4.48 30.27 -9.80
CA ARG A 693 -4.25 30.67 -8.41
C ARG A 693 -4.93 32.02 -8.12
N ALA A 694 -5.73 32.07 -7.07
CA ALA A 694 -6.39 33.30 -6.63
C ALA A 694 -5.87 33.73 -5.25
N VAL A 695 -5.61 35.02 -5.08
CA VAL A 695 -5.11 35.59 -3.82
C VAL A 695 -6.02 36.74 -3.41
N VAL A 696 -6.46 36.72 -2.15
CA VAL A 696 -7.32 37.80 -1.57
C VAL A 696 -6.71 38.24 -0.23
N ARG A 697 -6.54 39.55 -0.05
CA ARG A 697 -6.13 40.11 1.24
C ARG A 697 -7.34 40.35 2.12
N ALA A 698 -7.37 39.68 3.26
CA ALA A 698 -8.33 39.91 4.32
C ALA A 698 -7.82 41.03 5.24
N ARG A 699 -8.55 42.15 5.31
CA ARG A 699 -8.16 43.29 6.14
C ARG A 699 -8.52 43.12 7.62
N ARG A 700 -9.45 42.22 7.94
CA ARG A 700 -9.93 41.88 9.30
C ARG A 700 -10.56 40.51 9.31
N ALA A 701 -10.93 40.00 10.49
CA ALA A 701 -11.78 38.81 10.59
C ALA A 701 -13.07 39.00 9.79
N GLY A 702 -13.52 37.99 9.07
CA GLY A 702 -14.73 38.09 8.25
C GLY A 702 -14.81 37.02 7.17
N VAL A 703 -15.80 37.19 6.29
CA VAL A 703 -16.03 36.31 5.14
C VAL A 703 -15.57 37.01 3.86
N TYR A 704 -14.78 36.34 3.08
CA TYR A 704 -14.20 36.85 1.83
C TYR A 704 -14.57 35.95 0.68
N ARG A 705 -14.96 36.55 -0.44
CA ARG A 705 -15.28 35.82 -1.66
C ARG A 705 -14.03 35.65 -2.52
N VAL A 706 -13.69 34.42 -2.86
CA VAL A 706 -12.55 34.08 -3.72
C VAL A 706 -13.07 33.31 -4.93
N THR A 707 -12.78 33.81 -6.13
CA THR A 707 -13.18 33.15 -7.39
C THR A 707 -11.94 32.66 -8.11
N VAL A 708 -11.95 31.37 -8.47
CA VAL A 708 -10.91 30.66 -9.25
C VAL A 708 -11.52 30.31 -10.61
N ARG A 709 -10.75 30.48 -11.68
CA ARG A 709 -11.15 30.08 -13.03
C ARG A 709 -10.26 28.94 -13.52
N LEU A 710 -10.83 28.04 -14.33
CA LEU A 710 -10.05 27.01 -14.97
C LEU A 710 -9.01 27.61 -15.93
N THR A 711 -7.84 27.00 -15.98
CA THR A 711 -6.81 27.27 -16.99
C THR A 711 -7.29 26.88 -18.39
N GLY A 712 -6.52 27.18 -19.41
CA GLY A 712 -6.81 26.74 -20.77
C GLY A 712 -6.85 25.20 -20.88
N THR A 713 -5.97 24.52 -20.15
CA THR A 713 -5.92 23.05 -20.03
C THR A 713 -7.16 22.53 -19.30
N GLY A 714 -7.47 23.06 -18.13
CA GLY A 714 -8.66 22.66 -17.38
C GLY A 714 -9.98 22.85 -18.16
N ARG A 715 -10.10 23.90 -18.98
CA ARG A 715 -11.26 24.06 -19.87
C ARG A 715 -11.34 23.01 -20.96
N ARG A 716 -10.21 22.62 -21.53
CA ARG A 716 -10.16 21.54 -22.55
C ARG A 716 -10.55 20.20 -21.95
N LEU A 717 -10.01 19.90 -20.74
CA LEU A 717 -10.38 18.69 -20.00
C LEU A 717 -11.88 18.68 -19.66
N LEU A 718 -12.43 19.76 -19.14
CA LEU A 718 -13.86 19.85 -18.84
C LEU A 718 -14.74 19.67 -20.08
N ALA A 719 -14.33 20.20 -21.22
CA ALA A 719 -15.05 20.02 -22.48
C ALA A 719 -15.05 18.55 -22.96
N ARG A 720 -13.94 17.83 -22.70
CA ARG A 720 -13.77 16.42 -23.09
C ARG A 720 -14.50 15.50 -22.11
N MET A 721 -14.29 15.66 -20.82
CA MET A 721 -14.80 14.76 -19.78
C MET A 721 -16.23 15.08 -19.32
N ARG A 722 -16.77 16.24 -19.68
CA ARG A 722 -18.08 16.77 -19.27
C ARG A 722 -18.27 16.98 -17.77
N VAL A 723 -17.47 16.34 -16.94
CA VAL A 723 -17.45 16.49 -15.48
C VAL A 723 -15.99 16.42 -15.03
N LEU A 724 -15.56 17.38 -14.23
CA LEU A 724 -14.20 17.45 -13.69
C LEU A 724 -14.28 17.57 -12.17
N ARG A 725 -13.60 16.70 -11.45
CA ARG A 725 -13.39 16.80 -10.00
C ARG A 725 -12.06 17.48 -9.76
N LEU A 726 -12.03 18.52 -8.94
CA LEU A 726 -10.84 19.32 -8.68
C LEU A 726 -10.58 19.39 -7.18
N PRO A 727 -9.45 18.93 -6.70
CA PRO A 727 -8.98 19.25 -5.36
C PRO A 727 -8.61 20.73 -5.29
N VAL A 728 -9.02 21.39 -4.22
CA VAL A 728 -8.77 22.82 -4.00
C VAL A 728 -8.19 23.02 -2.61
N ARG A 729 -7.04 23.64 -2.53
CA ARG A 729 -6.39 24.05 -1.29
C ARG A 729 -6.69 25.52 -1.01
N VAL A 730 -7.19 25.81 0.17
CA VAL A 730 -7.40 27.16 0.70
C VAL A 730 -6.42 27.38 1.84
N LEU A 731 -5.34 28.10 1.58
CA LEU A 731 -4.34 28.51 2.57
C LEU A 731 -4.70 29.90 3.10
N TYR A 732 -4.70 30.04 4.41
CA TYR A 732 -4.83 31.35 5.08
C TYR A 732 -3.57 31.65 5.89
N GLU A 733 -2.94 32.76 5.56
CA GLU A 733 -1.77 33.29 6.23
C GLU A 733 -2.18 34.53 7.03
N PRO A 734 -2.39 34.42 8.35
CA PRO A 734 -2.73 35.58 9.17
C PRO A 734 -1.53 36.55 9.25
N ALA A 735 -1.84 37.83 9.45
CA ALA A 735 -0.77 38.85 9.63
C ALA A 735 0.09 38.58 10.86
N HIS A 736 -0.46 37.89 11.87
CA HIS A 736 0.22 37.44 13.08
C HIS A 736 -0.33 36.06 13.47
N GLY A 737 0.55 35.09 13.77
CA GLY A 737 0.19 33.73 14.15
C GLY A 737 0.48 32.67 13.07
N LYS A 738 0.13 31.43 13.34
CA LYS A 738 0.36 30.31 12.42
C LYS A 738 -0.66 30.26 11.30
N SER A 739 -0.23 29.87 10.11
CA SER A 739 -1.08 29.62 8.94
C SER A 739 -2.09 28.50 9.20
N ALA A 740 -3.19 28.51 8.44
CA ALA A 740 -4.21 27.47 8.45
C ALA A 740 -4.58 27.06 7.01
N VAL A 741 -4.81 25.77 6.81
CA VAL A 741 -5.14 25.19 5.50
C VAL A 741 -6.47 24.45 5.60
N VAL A 742 -7.30 24.58 4.56
CA VAL A 742 -8.49 23.75 4.35
C VAL A 742 -8.42 23.20 2.92
N ARG A 743 -8.60 21.91 2.76
CA ARG A 743 -8.73 21.25 1.47
C ARG A 743 -10.19 20.94 1.20
N VAL A 744 -10.65 21.12 -0.01
CA VAL A 744 -12.03 20.86 -0.44
C VAL A 744 -12.02 20.32 -1.87
N SER A 745 -12.87 19.37 -2.17
CA SER A 745 -13.10 18.89 -3.53
C SER A 745 -14.31 19.61 -4.15
N ILE A 746 -14.21 19.96 -5.43
CA ILE A 746 -15.31 20.53 -6.19
C ILE A 746 -15.57 19.71 -7.45
N ARG A 747 -16.84 19.64 -7.84
CA ARG A 747 -17.27 19.01 -9.07
C ARG A 747 -17.73 20.08 -10.05
N VAL A 748 -17.03 20.22 -11.19
CA VAL A 748 -17.36 21.13 -12.27
C VAL A 748 -18.02 20.33 -13.37
N LYS A 749 -19.15 20.79 -13.90
CA LYS A 749 -19.83 20.18 -15.05
C LYS A 749 -19.75 21.12 -16.24
N ALA A 750 -19.51 20.58 -17.46
CA ALA A 750 -19.54 21.33 -18.70
C ALA A 750 -20.93 21.86 -19.00
#